data_107b4a4ea7b38f298ea652ed0c1bcc43
#
_entry.id   107b4a4ea7b38f298ea652ed0c1bcc43
#
_cell.length_a   1.000
_cell.length_b   1.000
_cell.length_c   1.000
_cell.angle_alpha   90.00
_cell.angle_beta   90.00
_cell.angle_gamma   90.00
#
_symmetry.space_group_name_H-M   'P 1'
#
loop_
_entity.id
_entity.type
_entity.pdbx_description
1 polymer ?
#
loop_
_entity_poly.entity_id
_entity_poly.type
_entity_poly.pdbx_seq_one_letter_code
_entity_poly.pdbx_strand_id
1 'polypeptide(L)'
;MNDSTEVAQKGPPDDDQNLATPDNSRNCTEPTTLPLAFTVITSIKPPRLTKVIGVNATGGMRKETSAMLSQGQAQRVTVADLQRLQSYLDTLTSAQAVTWGITKDDAVGICTQGDTEAQQAGAIARTRENFKFATAPGVMMLDHDGLPEGELSPLQFRDRLIAAAPALADAPMLWRPSASAGCVGPDGRTLSGLTRHRLYIPVMDATLIPQAGKALETLLWATPGAGWCEVGVAGQRLPRCLVDVSVWQPERLDFAGPSVLVDGVTRAGVDGVIYGDAAAQFNLHLLIDSATPTIKKQAQAGQKAARAAVAEKCDIARRGWIADKAPALAQSRGIKVAQATSVLERAAVHQVLMGDFELTCADGQVVTVAQLLDNPYRWHNTRFADPLDPDTDRRVAVARLLNGTRPDLFSHRHGGMRYELRRQSARVQLGRGMRVDATDAVLHVLRERSELFDFGTNAIAFVADGKATPVSRDWLVDHAGRVAEFYSVKTERDEEGNITSTREVAEDAPTYIASAIIAKHGSRNFRKLTAVTTAPTLRSDGSVFDEPGHDPATGLMYVTTEAYPLAVPQAPTVEQALDALAKLWRPIRLFPFADEVAVGVTLAAMLAACLRPALPTCPATGFDAPAAGTGKTLLAKCIGALATGGDVAVLPPTNEEDECRKRLFAGLRGGAKVLLWDNVREPLGNSVIDSFLTSSLFADRVLGISENVELPNRALFLVSGNNLVLTGDTHRRILLARLDAQIETPFKREFEFDPLTEVCNNRQALVVAALTIVRAYIAAGRPKVAKGRIASFELWDDLVRQPLCWLRERAIESGRSLVDLPAFVDPADSIDRASSENPETSKLAALLNAWITTFGTTPTSPAQAITKAIEAFGAQSVLFDALDEIAGQNGKLNVRILGRWLERHAGQLCTGLRLVLANKTNGLKRWTVVRTVERAAAENADTTVARVAPSCEIRGVDERAGPVAVADADADAVAVAVADAGVGVGVGVGVGVSQLDDVEFF
;
A
#
# COMPACT_ATOMS: atom_id res chain seq x y z
N MET A 1 48.51 -29.13 -6.82
CA MET A 1 49.04 -29.32 -5.48
C MET A 1 47.85 -29.59 -4.62
N ASN A 2 47.39 -30.81 -4.54
CA ASN A 2 47.65 -31.86 -3.54
C ASN A 2 47.35 -31.34 -2.13
N ASP A 3 46.45 -31.92 -1.37
CA ASP A 3 46.33 -33.29 -0.85
C ASP A 3 44.90 -33.45 -0.24
N SER A 4 44.09 -34.42 -0.60
CA SER A 4 43.96 -35.81 -0.11
C SER A 4 44.04 -36.04 1.40
N THR A 5 42.95 -36.51 2.01
CA THR A 5 42.85 -37.60 3.02
C THR A 5 41.36 -37.81 3.30
N GLU A 6 40.81 -38.85 2.91
CA GLU A 6 40.74 -40.26 3.32
C GLU A 6 39.58 -40.59 4.22
N VAL A 7 38.80 -41.49 3.69
CA VAL A 7 37.61 -42.20 4.13
C VAL A 7 37.96 -43.18 5.27
N ALA A 8 37.07 -43.36 6.20
CA ALA A 8 37.01 -44.58 7.03
C ALA A 8 35.55 -45.09 7.13
N GLN A 9 35.31 -46.14 6.40
CA GLN A 9 34.20 -47.10 6.59
C GLN A 9 34.35 -47.85 7.92
N LYS A 10 33.27 -48.07 8.65
CA LYS A 10 33.10 -49.19 9.56
C LYS A 10 31.70 -49.80 9.40
N GLY A 11 31.70 -51.04 8.97
CA GLY A 11 30.53 -51.92 8.92
C GLY A 11 30.11 -52.51 10.25
N PRO A 12 29.08 -53.30 10.29
CA PRO A 12 28.32 -53.66 11.48
C PRO A 12 28.90 -54.85 12.24
N PRO A 13 28.51 -55.05 13.50
CA PRO A 13 28.54 -56.38 14.06
C PRO A 13 27.14 -56.96 14.20
N ASP A 14 26.95 -58.16 13.71
CA ASP A 14 25.96 -59.15 14.13
C ASP A 14 26.17 -59.49 15.62
N ASP A 15 25.04 -59.67 16.31
CA ASP A 15 24.96 -60.77 17.25
C ASP A 15 23.49 -61.08 17.60
N ASP A 16 23.24 -62.37 17.48
CA ASP A 16 22.04 -63.12 17.78
C ASP A 16 21.70 -63.21 19.27
N GLN A 17 20.44 -63.59 19.51
CA GLN A 17 19.89 -64.28 20.66
C GLN A 17 19.24 -63.47 21.79
N ASN A 18 17.88 -63.42 21.84
CA ASN A 18 17.15 -64.34 22.71
C ASN A 18 15.67 -64.02 22.69
N LEU A 19 14.89 -65.05 22.37
CA LEU A 19 13.46 -65.18 22.56
C LEU A 19 13.12 -65.17 24.06
N ALA A 20 12.28 -64.22 24.48
CA ALA A 20 11.48 -64.37 25.69
C ALA A 20 10.11 -63.82 25.40
N THR A 21 9.11 -64.71 25.30
CA THR A 21 7.71 -64.39 25.27
C THR A 21 7.29 -63.82 26.63
N PRO A 22 6.59 -62.64 26.67
CA PRO A 22 5.82 -62.31 27.88
C PRO A 22 4.36 -62.70 27.70
N ASP A 23 3.93 -63.37 28.70
CA ASP A 23 2.65 -63.76 29.18
C ASP A 23 1.51 -62.79 28.85
N ASN A 24 0.50 -63.30 28.18
CA ASN A 24 -0.69 -62.62 27.72
C ASN A 24 -1.81 -62.80 28.78
N SER A 25 -1.78 -61.98 29.84
CA SER A 25 -2.95 -61.78 30.69
C SER A 25 -2.83 -60.49 31.52
N ARG A 26 -3.24 -59.38 31.01
CA ARG A 26 -3.75 -58.25 31.81
C ARG A 26 -4.46 -57.19 30.95
N ASN A 27 -5.75 -57.05 31.24
CA ASN A 27 -6.61 -55.88 31.05
C ASN A 27 -6.73 -55.29 29.64
N CYS A 28 -7.75 -55.72 28.93
CA CYS A 28 -8.46 -54.91 27.95
C CYS A 28 -9.03 -53.65 28.65
N THR A 29 -8.25 -52.59 28.71
CA THR A 29 -8.82 -51.24 28.74
C THR A 29 -9.28 -50.98 27.33
N GLU A 30 -10.58 -50.79 27.11
CA GLU A 30 -11.15 -50.26 25.84
C GLU A 30 -10.34 -49.06 25.42
N PRO A 31 -9.97 -48.93 24.15
CA PRO A 31 -9.30 -47.74 23.66
C PRO A 31 -10.30 -46.58 23.81
N THR A 32 -10.04 -45.69 24.74
CA THR A 32 -10.82 -44.46 24.94
C THR A 32 -10.62 -43.60 23.68
N THR A 33 -11.49 -43.79 22.68
CA THR A 33 -11.48 -42.95 21.47
C THR A 33 -11.81 -41.50 21.86
N LEU A 34 -10.96 -40.59 21.53
CA LEU A 34 -11.20 -39.16 21.77
C LEU A 34 -12.43 -38.69 20.98
N PRO A 35 -13.24 -37.80 21.56
CA PRO A 35 -14.48 -37.35 20.93
C PRO A 35 -14.22 -36.53 19.64
N LEU A 36 -15.15 -36.60 18.70
CA LEU A 36 -15.16 -35.84 17.45
C LEU A 36 -15.57 -34.41 17.73
N ALA A 37 -14.78 -33.45 17.29
CA ALA A 37 -15.03 -32.02 17.48
C ALA A 37 -15.40 -31.31 16.15
N PHE A 38 -16.41 -30.44 16.21
CA PHE A 38 -16.84 -29.59 15.09
C PHE A 38 -17.51 -28.31 15.61
N THR A 39 -17.88 -27.38 14.73
CA THR A 39 -18.57 -26.15 15.14
C THR A 39 -19.96 -26.07 14.53
N VAL A 40 -20.95 -25.72 15.32
CA VAL A 40 -22.30 -25.38 14.85
C VAL A 40 -22.44 -23.87 14.80
N ILE A 41 -22.89 -23.36 13.66
CA ILE A 41 -23.18 -21.94 13.46
C ILE A 41 -24.70 -21.76 13.47
N THR A 42 -25.17 -20.93 14.40
CA THR A 42 -26.55 -20.46 14.45
C THR A 42 -26.65 -19.06 13.86
N SER A 43 -27.40 -18.89 12.81
CA SER A 43 -27.60 -17.60 12.14
C SER A 43 -28.63 -16.74 12.88
N ILE A 44 -28.31 -15.45 13.04
CA ILE A 44 -29.21 -14.41 13.54
C ILE A 44 -29.70 -13.58 12.36
N LYS A 45 -28.79 -13.21 11.45
CA LYS A 45 -29.08 -12.54 10.17
C LYS A 45 -28.38 -13.26 9.02
N PRO A 46 -29.13 -13.76 8.03
CA PRO A 46 -30.60 -13.90 7.99
C PRO A 46 -31.09 -14.91 9.06
N PRO A 47 -32.38 -14.95 9.38
CA PRO A 47 -32.93 -15.84 10.42
C PRO A 47 -32.88 -17.33 10.06
N ARG A 48 -32.33 -17.66 8.91
CA ARG A 48 -32.18 -19.06 8.44
C ARG A 48 -30.82 -19.23 7.72
N LEU A 49 -30.24 -20.39 7.88
CA LEU A 49 -28.97 -20.79 7.29
C LEU A 49 -29.12 -22.15 6.61
N THR A 50 -30.04 -22.22 5.61
CA THR A 50 -30.39 -23.46 4.91
C THR A 50 -30.93 -23.16 3.53
N LYS A 51 -31.31 -24.24 2.80
CA LYS A 51 -31.96 -24.16 1.48
C LYS A 51 -33.46 -24.00 1.64
N VAL A 52 -34.09 -23.14 0.80
CA VAL A 52 -35.53 -23.10 0.60
C VAL A 52 -35.84 -23.85 -0.68
N ILE A 53 -36.78 -24.75 -0.63
CA ILE A 53 -37.19 -25.61 -1.74
C ILE A 53 -38.66 -25.38 -2.01
N GLY A 54 -38.98 -25.05 -3.24
CA GLY A 54 -40.35 -24.83 -3.73
C GLY A 54 -40.49 -25.31 -5.16
N VAL A 55 -41.61 -24.94 -5.80
CA VAL A 55 -41.91 -25.25 -7.20
C VAL A 55 -41.76 -23.98 -8.04
N ASN A 56 -41.18 -24.10 -9.23
CA ASN A 56 -41.12 -23.01 -10.21
C ASN A 56 -42.38 -22.97 -11.08
N ALA A 57 -42.53 -21.93 -11.90
CA ALA A 57 -43.69 -21.73 -12.78
C ALA A 57 -43.90 -22.87 -13.79
N THR A 58 -42.90 -23.69 -14.06
CA THR A 58 -42.97 -24.86 -14.99
C THR A 58 -43.19 -26.19 -14.28
N GLY A 59 -43.42 -26.19 -12.94
CA GLY A 59 -43.60 -27.38 -12.14
C GLY A 59 -42.32 -28.10 -11.71
N GLY A 60 -41.16 -27.52 -12.01
CA GLY A 60 -39.86 -28.05 -11.58
C GLY A 60 -39.43 -27.54 -10.19
N MET A 61 -38.41 -28.16 -9.63
CA MET A 61 -37.87 -27.75 -8.33
C MET A 61 -37.23 -26.35 -8.39
N ARG A 62 -37.72 -25.41 -7.58
CA ARG A 62 -37.06 -24.13 -7.28
C ARG A 62 -36.21 -24.30 -6.03
N LYS A 63 -34.96 -23.86 -6.09
CA LYS A 63 -34.00 -23.94 -4.97
C LYS A 63 -33.33 -22.59 -4.73
N GLU A 64 -33.49 -22.07 -3.54
CA GLU A 64 -32.78 -20.89 -3.06
C GLU A 64 -31.87 -21.26 -1.90
N THR A 65 -30.62 -20.79 -1.91
CA THR A 65 -29.68 -21.07 -0.82
C THR A 65 -29.47 -19.80 0.00
N SER A 66 -29.79 -19.82 1.26
CA SER A 66 -29.47 -18.76 2.21
C SER A 66 -28.14 -19.10 2.89
N ALA A 67 -27.03 -18.71 2.25
CA ALA A 67 -25.67 -18.98 2.70
C ALA A 67 -24.95 -17.71 3.21
N MET A 68 -25.54 -16.55 3.08
CA MET A 68 -24.97 -15.26 3.44
C MET A 68 -25.24 -14.97 4.93
N LEU A 69 -24.32 -15.44 5.77
CA LEU A 69 -24.33 -15.16 7.19
C LEU A 69 -23.68 -13.80 7.44
N SER A 70 -24.46 -12.83 7.90
CA SER A 70 -23.94 -11.52 8.31
C SER A 70 -23.78 -11.39 9.83
N GLN A 71 -24.61 -12.10 10.60
CA GLN A 71 -24.56 -12.13 12.05
C GLN A 71 -25.04 -13.47 12.59
N GLY A 72 -24.30 -14.07 13.53
CA GLY A 72 -24.63 -15.36 14.11
C GLY A 72 -23.78 -15.69 15.33
N GLN A 73 -23.90 -16.93 15.79
CA GLN A 73 -23.07 -17.51 16.85
C GLN A 73 -22.47 -18.84 16.39
N ALA A 74 -21.20 -19.03 16.65
CA ALA A 74 -20.51 -20.30 16.52
C ALA A 74 -20.36 -20.93 17.89
N GLN A 75 -20.65 -22.24 17.99
CA GLN A 75 -20.48 -23.02 19.18
C GLN A 75 -19.75 -24.31 18.84
N ARG A 76 -18.66 -24.61 19.55
CA ARG A 76 -17.98 -25.89 19.45
C ARG A 76 -18.80 -26.98 20.08
N VAL A 77 -18.88 -28.11 19.39
CA VAL A 77 -19.61 -29.31 19.83
C VAL A 77 -18.68 -30.50 19.75
N THR A 78 -18.78 -31.40 20.73
CA THR A 78 -18.08 -32.67 20.74
C THR A 78 -19.06 -33.81 20.89
N VAL A 79 -18.84 -34.89 20.12
CA VAL A 79 -19.66 -36.09 20.18
C VAL A 79 -18.77 -37.34 20.26
N ALA A 80 -19.20 -38.38 20.94
CA ALA A 80 -18.37 -39.55 21.20
C ALA A 80 -18.11 -40.40 19.95
N ASP A 81 -19.11 -40.53 19.05
CA ASP A 81 -19.11 -41.48 17.94
C ASP A 81 -20.10 -41.07 16.85
N LEU A 82 -20.17 -41.83 15.75
CA LEU A 82 -21.09 -41.59 14.63
C LEU A 82 -22.57 -41.70 15.04
N GLN A 83 -22.92 -42.51 16.01
CA GLN A 83 -24.30 -42.63 16.48
C GLN A 83 -24.74 -41.33 17.15
N ARG A 84 -23.87 -40.77 17.99
CA ARG A 84 -24.09 -39.49 18.66
C ARG A 84 -24.06 -38.34 17.65
N LEU A 85 -23.18 -38.42 16.64
CA LEU A 85 -23.15 -37.43 15.55
C LEU A 85 -24.49 -37.43 14.79
N GLN A 86 -25.00 -38.60 14.40
CA GLN A 86 -26.30 -38.69 13.73
C GLN A 86 -27.41 -38.08 14.56
N SER A 87 -27.53 -38.52 15.84
CA SER A 87 -28.54 -37.99 16.77
C SER A 87 -28.42 -36.44 16.90
N TYR A 88 -27.22 -35.92 16.98
CA TYR A 88 -26.99 -34.46 17.05
C TYR A 88 -27.41 -33.72 15.77
N LEU A 89 -27.02 -34.23 14.60
CA LEU A 89 -27.37 -33.62 13.29
C LEU A 89 -28.91 -33.62 13.09
N ASP A 90 -29.65 -34.57 13.69
CA ASP A 90 -31.12 -34.62 13.64
C ASP A 90 -31.78 -33.54 14.53
N THR A 91 -31.07 -32.96 15.49
CA THR A 91 -31.56 -31.83 16.31
C THR A 91 -31.38 -30.46 15.67
N LEU A 92 -30.63 -30.35 14.57
CA LEU A 92 -30.35 -29.09 13.95
C LEU A 92 -31.64 -28.45 13.41
N THR A 93 -31.70 -27.11 13.54
CA THR A 93 -32.79 -26.28 13.02
C THR A 93 -32.45 -25.66 11.68
N SER A 94 -33.44 -25.06 11.00
CA SER A 94 -33.22 -24.32 9.73
C SER A 94 -32.34 -23.08 9.87
N ALA A 95 -32.09 -22.62 11.10
CA ALA A 95 -31.17 -21.51 11.37
C ALA A 95 -29.72 -21.98 11.58
N GLN A 96 -29.45 -23.27 11.55
CA GLN A 96 -28.17 -23.85 11.91
C GLN A 96 -27.49 -24.56 10.72
N ALA A 97 -26.16 -24.43 10.68
CA ALA A 97 -25.30 -25.17 9.78
C ALA A 97 -24.02 -25.59 10.51
N VAL A 98 -23.35 -26.60 10.02
CA VAL A 98 -22.11 -27.14 10.60
C VAL A 98 -20.91 -26.64 9.83
N THR A 99 -19.79 -26.39 10.51
CA THR A 99 -18.44 -26.34 9.94
C THR A 99 -17.59 -27.42 10.60
N TRP A 100 -16.81 -28.15 9.81
CA TRP A 100 -16.01 -29.25 10.32
C TRP A 100 -14.67 -28.79 10.91
N GLY A 101 -14.34 -27.50 10.74
CA GLY A 101 -13.31 -26.81 11.52
C GLY A 101 -13.86 -26.26 12.83
N ILE A 102 -12.98 -26.05 13.80
CA ILE A 102 -13.29 -25.48 15.11
C ILE A 102 -12.76 -24.07 15.26
N THR A 103 -13.44 -23.28 16.08
CA THR A 103 -13.01 -21.95 16.53
C THR A 103 -12.04 -22.07 17.71
N LYS A 104 -11.26 -21.01 17.99
CA LYS A 104 -10.37 -20.95 19.15
C LYS A 104 -11.17 -21.08 20.46
N ASP A 105 -12.26 -20.32 20.56
CA ASP A 105 -13.14 -20.31 21.72
C ASP A 105 -14.31 -21.29 21.54
N ASP A 106 -14.86 -21.80 22.62
CA ASP A 106 -15.96 -22.77 22.58
C ASP A 106 -17.27 -22.13 22.09
N ALA A 107 -17.46 -20.84 22.34
CA ALA A 107 -18.57 -20.06 21.81
C ALA A 107 -18.09 -18.66 21.44
N VAL A 108 -18.44 -18.18 20.22
CA VAL A 108 -18.04 -16.85 19.74
C VAL A 108 -19.07 -16.29 18.76
N GLY A 109 -19.25 -14.98 18.78
CA GLY A 109 -20.08 -14.27 17.81
C GLY A 109 -19.50 -14.34 16.39
N ILE A 110 -20.36 -14.45 15.40
CA ILE A 110 -19.97 -14.44 13.97
C ILE A 110 -20.46 -13.15 13.32
N CYS A 111 -19.58 -12.51 12.58
CA CYS A 111 -19.89 -11.31 11.79
C CYS A 111 -19.35 -11.42 10.35
N THR A 112 -19.61 -10.43 9.52
CA THR A 112 -18.95 -10.31 8.21
C THR A 112 -17.53 -9.81 8.36
N GLN A 113 -16.67 -10.07 7.39
CA GLN A 113 -15.28 -9.63 7.41
C GLN A 113 -15.12 -8.10 7.40
N GLY A 114 -16.14 -7.34 6.95
CA GLY A 114 -16.14 -5.87 6.94
C GLY A 114 -16.83 -5.22 8.15
N ASP A 115 -17.34 -6.01 9.10
CA ASP A 115 -18.03 -5.50 10.29
C ASP A 115 -17.01 -5.29 11.42
N THR A 116 -16.32 -4.15 11.36
CA THR A 116 -15.28 -3.82 12.33
C THR A 116 -15.81 -3.58 13.73
N GLU A 117 -17.04 -3.09 13.87
CA GLU A 117 -17.67 -2.84 15.16
C GLU A 117 -17.98 -4.16 15.88
N ALA A 118 -18.57 -5.13 15.18
CA ALA A 118 -18.80 -6.46 15.73
C ALA A 118 -17.49 -7.21 16.04
N GLN A 119 -16.44 -7.01 15.24
CA GLN A 119 -15.11 -7.61 15.49
C GLN A 119 -14.44 -6.98 16.74
N GLN A 120 -14.56 -5.68 16.94
CA GLN A 120 -14.10 -5.01 18.16
C GLN A 120 -14.86 -5.46 19.40
N ALA A 121 -16.12 -5.86 19.24
CA ALA A 121 -16.94 -6.47 20.30
C ALA A 121 -16.65 -7.97 20.53
N GLY A 122 -15.62 -8.52 19.86
CA GLY A 122 -15.18 -9.92 20.05
C GLY A 122 -15.81 -10.93 19.07
N ALA A 123 -16.62 -10.51 18.10
CA ALA A 123 -17.10 -11.40 17.07
C ALA A 123 -16.00 -11.70 16.02
N ILE A 124 -16.07 -12.87 15.40
CA ILE A 124 -15.09 -13.30 14.39
C ILE A 124 -15.74 -13.44 13.02
N ALA A 125 -14.98 -13.17 11.97
CA ALA A 125 -15.40 -13.48 10.60
C ALA A 125 -15.20 -14.97 10.31
N ARG A 126 -16.07 -15.56 9.48
CA ARG A 126 -15.95 -16.96 9.06
C ARG A 126 -14.88 -17.11 7.98
N THR A 127 -13.63 -17.23 8.42
CA THR A 127 -12.42 -17.34 7.58
C THR A 127 -11.58 -18.55 8.02
N ARG A 128 -10.62 -18.97 7.17
CA ARG A 128 -9.65 -20.02 7.51
C ARG A 128 -8.71 -19.65 8.66
N GLU A 129 -8.59 -18.38 8.98
CA GLU A 129 -7.80 -17.92 10.12
C GLU A 129 -8.50 -18.22 11.43
N ASN A 130 -9.82 -18.06 11.45
CA ASN A 130 -10.66 -18.22 12.64
C ASN A 130 -11.22 -19.62 12.80
N PHE A 131 -11.33 -20.40 11.71
CA PHE A 131 -11.77 -21.79 11.73
C PHE A 131 -10.63 -22.69 11.26
N LYS A 132 -10.23 -23.65 12.09
CA LYS A 132 -9.12 -24.56 11.78
C LYS A 132 -9.52 -26.00 12.07
N PHE A 133 -8.97 -26.93 11.32
CA PHE A 133 -9.00 -28.32 11.72
C PHE A 133 -8.09 -28.52 12.94
N ALA A 134 -8.59 -29.19 13.97
CA ALA A 134 -7.85 -29.49 15.20
C ALA A 134 -6.85 -30.63 14.98
N THR A 135 -5.74 -30.60 15.72
CA THR A 135 -4.85 -31.77 15.90
C THR A 135 -5.52 -32.73 16.88
N ALA A 136 -6.68 -33.24 16.49
CA ALA A 136 -7.57 -34.08 17.28
C ALA A 136 -8.55 -34.76 16.33
N PRO A 137 -9.29 -35.78 16.80
CA PRO A 137 -10.33 -36.40 16.02
C PRO A 137 -11.37 -35.39 15.52
N GLY A 138 -11.79 -35.58 14.30
CA GLY A 138 -12.81 -34.77 13.66
C GLY A 138 -13.59 -35.54 12.62
N VAL A 139 -14.25 -34.82 11.69
CA VAL A 139 -15.09 -35.43 10.66
C VAL A 139 -14.69 -34.95 9.28
N MET A 140 -14.36 -35.89 8.40
CA MET A 140 -14.19 -35.62 6.95
C MET A 140 -15.55 -35.84 6.26
N MET A 141 -16.09 -34.76 5.69
CA MET A 141 -17.35 -34.80 4.96
C MET A 141 -17.11 -35.00 3.48
N LEU A 142 -17.90 -35.89 2.84
CA LEU A 142 -17.96 -36.09 1.40
C LEU A 142 -19.37 -35.73 0.91
N ASP A 143 -19.48 -34.86 -0.08
CA ASP A 143 -20.77 -34.43 -0.67
C ASP A 143 -20.84 -34.89 -2.13
N HIS A 144 -21.88 -35.62 -2.49
CA HIS A 144 -22.17 -36.09 -3.84
C HIS A 144 -23.38 -35.36 -4.39
N ASP A 145 -23.20 -34.56 -5.41
CA ASP A 145 -24.24 -33.72 -6.05
C ASP A 145 -25.00 -34.43 -7.20
N GLY A 146 -24.66 -35.66 -7.50
CA GLY A 146 -25.26 -36.47 -8.58
C GLY A 146 -24.30 -36.76 -9.74
N LEU A 147 -24.70 -37.63 -10.65
CA LEU A 147 -23.97 -37.97 -11.87
C LEU A 147 -24.63 -37.29 -13.10
N PRO A 148 -23.89 -37.09 -14.20
CA PRO A 148 -24.49 -36.64 -15.47
C PRO A 148 -25.58 -37.58 -16.00
N GLU A 149 -25.41 -38.87 -15.78
CA GLU A 149 -26.33 -39.92 -16.27
C GLU A 149 -26.57 -40.91 -15.12
N GLY A 150 -27.83 -41.04 -14.75
CA GLY A 150 -28.30 -42.01 -13.77
C GLY A 150 -28.19 -41.54 -12.31
N GLU A 151 -28.89 -42.29 -11.47
CA GLU A 151 -28.94 -42.04 -10.01
C GLU A 151 -28.20 -43.15 -9.29
N LEU A 152 -27.52 -42.85 -8.22
CA LEU A 152 -26.88 -43.82 -7.32
C LEU A 152 -27.75 -44.03 -6.09
N SER A 153 -27.92 -45.28 -5.69
CA SER A 153 -28.39 -45.58 -4.31
C SER A 153 -27.24 -45.26 -3.31
N PRO A 154 -27.53 -45.10 -2.04
CA PRO A 154 -26.54 -44.89 -1.01
C PRO A 154 -25.42 -45.94 -1.01
N LEU A 155 -25.77 -47.22 -1.18
CA LEU A 155 -24.83 -48.32 -1.22
C LEU A 155 -23.96 -48.26 -2.50
N GLN A 156 -24.58 -48.00 -3.67
CA GLN A 156 -23.83 -47.82 -4.91
C GLN A 156 -22.85 -46.64 -4.87
N PHE A 157 -23.21 -45.55 -4.24
CA PHE A 157 -22.32 -44.43 -4.03
C PHE A 157 -21.10 -44.80 -3.19
N ARG A 158 -21.33 -45.46 -2.06
CA ARG A 158 -20.28 -46.01 -1.19
C ARG A 158 -19.37 -46.98 -1.97
N ASP A 159 -19.96 -47.95 -2.68
CA ASP A 159 -19.21 -48.97 -3.37
C ASP A 159 -18.34 -48.37 -4.49
N ARG A 160 -18.84 -47.36 -5.25
CA ARG A 160 -18.05 -46.65 -6.24
C ARG A 160 -16.91 -45.83 -5.60
N LEU A 161 -17.17 -45.27 -4.44
CA LEU A 161 -16.15 -44.53 -3.70
C LEU A 161 -15.02 -45.47 -3.23
N ILE A 162 -15.37 -46.62 -2.70
CA ILE A 162 -14.41 -47.67 -2.26
C ILE A 162 -13.66 -48.24 -3.47
N ALA A 163 -14.31 -48.44 -4.58
CA ALA A 163 -13.65 -48.91 -5.81
C ALA A 163 -12.59 -47.91 -6.31
N ALA A 164 -12.83 -46.61 -6.17
CA ALA A 164 -11.87 -45.56 -6.49
C ALA A 164 -10.79 -45.37 -5.43
N ALA A 165 -11.12 -45.55 -4.17
CA ALA A 165 -10.27 -45.38 -3.00
C ALA A 165 -10.38 -46.57 -2.04
N PRO A 166 -9.73 -47.71 -2.34
CA PRO A 166 -9.85 -48.97 -1.55
C PRO A 166 -9.50 -48.79 -0.08
N ALA A 167 -8.64 -47.84 0.25
CA ALA A 167 -8.30 -47.49 1.65
C ALA A 167 -9.55 -47.14 2.49
N LEU A 168 -10.65 -46.75 1.87
CA LEU A 168 -11.91 -46.42 2.54
C LEU A 168 -12.82 -47.64 2.81
N ALA A 169 -12.43 -48.86 2.44
CA ALA A 169 -13.26 -50.03 2.58
C ALA A 169 -13.69 -50.31 4.05
N ASP A 170 -12.76 -50.15 4.98
CA ASP A 170 -12.94 -50.36 6.41
C ASP A 170 -13.22 -49.05 7.18
N ALA A 171 -13.35 -47.91 6.48
CA ALA A 171 -13.63 -46.65 7.13
C ALA A 171 -15.07 -46.61 7.68
N PRO A 172 -15.28 -46.26 8.95
CA PRO A 172 -16.63 -46.02 9.47
C PRO A 172 -17.25 -44.81 8.79
N MET A 173 -18.50 -44.92 8.34
CA MET A 173 -19.16 -43.85 7.57
C MET A 173 -20.61 -43.69 8.03
N LEU A 174 -21.03 -42.47 8.28
CA LEU A 174 -22.45 -42.13 8.43
C LEU A 174 -22.92 -41.56 7.08
N TRP A 175 -23.83 -42.25 6.43
CA TRP A 175 -24.53 -41.75 5.26
C TRP A 175 -25.78 -40.97 5.68
N ARG A 176 -26.00 -39.80 5.01
CA ARG A 176 -27.26 -39.05 5.11
C ARG A 176 -27.66 -38.48 3.71
N PRO A 177 -28.96 -38.32 3.46
CA PRO A 177 -29.39 -37.62 2.23
C PRO A 177 -29.05 -36.14 2.31
N SER A 178 -28.64 -35.54 1.21
CA SER A 178 -28.45 -34.06 1.10
C SER A 178 -29.77 -33.33 1.39
N ALA A 179 -29.67 -32.10 1.90
CA ALA A 179 -30.83 -31.26 2.24
C ALA A 179 -31.87 -31.06 1.10
N SER A 180 -31.52 -31.32 -0.14
CA SER A 180 -32.40 -31.22 -1.31
C SER A 180 -32.81 -32.59 -1.94
N ALA A 181 -32.51 -33.68 -1.27
CA ALA A 181 -32.89 -35.02 -1.74
C ALA A 181 -34.29 -35.44 -1.24
N GLY A 182 -34.99 -36.25 -2.02
CA GLY A 182 -36.28 -36.84 -1.62
C GLY A 182 -37.43 -35.83 -1.58
N CYS A 183 -37.41 -34.76 -2.39
CA CYS A 183 -38.49 -33.78 -2.41
C CYS A 183 -39.60 -34.18 -3.39
N VAL A 184 -40.84 -34.03 -2.95
CA VAL A 184 -42.06 -34.35 -3.68
C VAL A 184 -42.91 -33.09 -3.76
N GLY A 185 -43.39 -32.79 -4.95
CA GLY A 185 -44.25 -31.64 -5.21
C GLY A 185 -45.69 -31.82 -4.70
N PRO A 186 -46.51 -30.75 -4.66
CA PRO A 186 -47.87 -30.78 -4.18
C PRO A 186 -48.81 -31.70 -5.04
N ASP A 187 -48.38 -31.99 -6.25
CA ASP A 187 -49.04 -32.90 -7.20
C ASP A 187 -48.63 -34.36 -7.03
N GLY A 188 -47.82 -34.69 -6.06
CA GLY A 188 -47.28 -36.05 -5.80
C GLY A 188 -46.08 -36.42 -6.71
N ARG A 189 -45.63 -35.55 -7.61
CA ARG A 189 -44.45 -35.81 -8.47
C ARG A 189 -43.17 -35.72 -7.67
N THR A 190 -42.28 -36.68 -7.89
CA THR A 190 -40.90 -36.57 -7.35
C THR A 190 -40.17 -35.41 -8.03
N LEU A 191 -39.85 -34.37 -7.25
CA LEU A 191 -39.06 -33.21 -7.70
C LEU A 191 -37.57 -33.54 -7.68
N SER A 192 -37.12 -34.32 -6.71
CA SER A 192 -35.78 -34.86 -6.63
C SER A 192 -35.78 -36.24 -5.99
N GLY A 193 -35.09 -37.21 -6.58
CA GLY A 193 -34.85 -38.52 -6.00
C GLY A 193 -33.82 -38.48 -4.85
N LEU A 194 -33.45 -39.66 -4.33
CA LEU A 194 -32.35 -39.85 -3.38
C LEU A 194 -30.98 -39.87 -4.12
N THR A 195 -30.73 -38.90 -4.96
CA THR A 195 -29.58 -38.87 -5.88
C THR A 195 -28.38 -38.05 -5.33
N ARG A 196 -28.56 -37.41 -4.20
CA ARG A 196 -27.56 -36.55 -3.55
C ARG A 196 -27.26 -37.07 -2.18
N HIS A 197 -26.00 -37.42 -1.95
CA HIS A 197 -25.55 -38.14 -0.78
C HIS A 197 -24.48 -37.37 -0.02
N ARG A 198 -24.46 -37.54 1.29
CA ARG A 198 -23.39 -37.17 2.19
C ARG A 198 -22.85 -38.35 2.95
N LEU A 199 -21.53 -38.40 3.07
CA LEU A 199 -20.85 -39.32 3.96
C LEU A 199 -20.01 -38.54 4.95
N TYR A 200 -20.11 -38.92 6.21
CA TYR A 200 -19.32 -38.36 7.31
C TYR A 200 -18.41 -39.47 7.84
N ILE A 201 -17.10 -39.23 7.76
CA ILE A 201 -16.06 -40.18 8.15
C ILE A 201 -15.36 -39.63 9.38
N PRO A 202 -15.46 -40.24 10.54
CA PRO A 202 -14.69 -39.87 11.73
C PRO A 202 -13.22 -40.15 11.47
N VAL A 203 -12.36 -39.19 11.75
CA VAL A 203 -10.91 -39.24 11.46
C VAL A 203 -10.08 -39.00 12.71
N MET A 204 -8.93 -39.67 12.82
CA MET A 204 -8.05 -39.59 13.99
C MET A 204 -7.40 -38.22 14.14
N ASP A 205 -7.07 -37.54 13.00
CA ASP A 205 -6.46 -36.22 12.95
C ASP A 205 -7.14 -35.41 11.87
N ALA A 206 -7.93 -34.39 12.28
CA ALA A 206 -8.64 -33.52 11.36
C ALA A 206 -7.71 -32.60 10.54
N THR A 207 -6.50 -32.29 11.00
CA THR A 207 -5.56 -31.45 10.27
C THR A 207 -5.15 -32.04 8.92
N LEU A 208 -5.26 -33.35 8.77
CA LEU A 208 -4.95 -34.07 7.53
C LEU A 208 -6.08 -34.05 6.50
N ILE A 209 -7.28 -33.56 6.84
CA ILE A 209 -8.45 -33.58 5.93
C ILE A 209 -8.17 -32.90 4.59
N PRO A 210 -7.54 -31.71 4.51
CA PRO A 210 -7.25 -31.08 3.21
C PRO A 210 -6.30 -31.91 2.33
N GLN A 211 -5.29 -32.54 2.96
CA GLN A 211 -4.31 -33.37 2.25
C GLN A 211 -4.96 -34.69 1.78
N ALA A 212 -5.73 -35.33 2.65
CA ALA A 212 -6.49 -36.54 2.34
C ALA A 212 -7.56 -36.29 1.25
N GLY A 213 -8.23 -35.14 1.31
CA GLY A 213 -9.15 -34.71 0.27
C GLY A 213 -8.47 -34.58 -1.09
N LYS A 214 -7.26 -33.98 -1.14
CA LYS A 214 -6.47 -33.87 -2.37
C LYS A 214 -6.01 -35.25 -2.90
N ALA A 215 -5.68 -36.16 -2.00
CA ALA A 215 -5.37 -37.54 -2.35
C ALA A 215 -6.59 -38.25 -2.93
N LEU A 216 -7.76 -38.13 -2.29
CA LEU A 216 -9.03 -38.67 -2.77
C LEU A 216 -9.40 -38.12 -4.17
N GLU A 217 -9.30 -36.80 -4.38
CA GLU A 217 -9.51 -36.22 -5.70
C GLU A 217 -8.60 -36.85 -6.77
N THR A 218 -7.33 -37.09 -6.41
CA THR A 218 -6.37 -37.75 -7.32
C THR A 218 -6.80 -39.18 -7.63
N LEU A 219 -7.22 -39.95 -6.65
CA LEU A 219 -7.72 -41.33 -6.84
C LEU A 219 -8.98 -41.37 -7.71
N LEU A 220 -9.92 -40.48 -7.49
CA LEU A 220 -11.13 -40.34 -8.31
C LEU A 220 -10.81 -40.05 -9.78
N TRP A 221 -9.88 -39.13 -10.05
CA TRP A 221 -9.44 -38.82 -11.39
C TRP A 221 -8.63 -39.95 -12.06
N ALA A 222 -7.99 -40.78 -11.27
CA ALA A 222 -7.28 -41.97 -11.79
C ALA A 222 -8.25 -43.12 -12.13
N THR A 223 -9.47 -43.11 -11.55
CA THR A 223 -10.48 -44.17 -11.72
C THR A 223 -11.44 -43.81 -12.84
N PRO A 224 -11.58 -44.64 -13.90
CA PRO A 224 -12.54 -44.42 -14.99
C PRO A 224 -13.98 -44.25 -14.46
N GLY A 225 -14.66 -43.19 -14.90
CA GLY A 225 -16.04 -42.89 -14.54
C GLY A 225 -16.25 -42.24 -13.14
N ALA A 226 -15.19 -42.07 -12.34
CA ALA A 226 -15.28 -41.34 -11.05
C ALA A 226 -14.94 -39.85 -11.17
N GLY A 227 -14.34 -39.43 -12.32
CA GLY A 227 -14.14 -38.06 -12.70
C GLY A 227 -14.61 -37.80 -14.14
N TRP A 228 -15.26 -36.65 -14.37
CA TRP A 228 -15.80 -36.28 -15.68
C TRP A 228 -15.72 -34.75 -15.87
N CYS A 229 -16.03 -34.30 -17.10
CA CYS A 229 -16.26 -32.88 -17.37
C CYS A 229 -17.72 -32.63 -17.79
N GLU A 230 -18.32 -31.63 -17.20
CA GLU A 230 -19.61 -31.08 -17.65
C GLU A 230 -19.36 -29.90 -18.58
N VAL A 231 -20.36 -29.61 -19.43
CA VAL A 231 -20.34 -28.48 -20.34
C VAL A 231 -21.10 -27.32 -19.66
N GLY A 232 -20.42 -26.21 -19.40
CA GLY A 232 -21.06 -25.01 -18.92
C GLY A 232 -21.86 -24.27 -20.00
N VAL A 233 -22.70 -23.31 -19.59
CA VAL A 233 -23.61 -22.58 -20.49
C VAL A 233 -22.87 -21.87 -21.62
N ALA A 234 -21.70 -21.29 -21.36
CA ALA A 234 -20.86 -20.67 -22.41
C ALA A 234 -19.75 -21.60 -22.90
N GLY A 235 -19.95 -22.92 -22.84
CA GLY A 235 -19.00 -23.91 -23.33
C GLY A 235 -17.77 -24.10 -22.46
N GLN A 236 -17.83 -23.78 -21.16
CA GLN A 236 -16.76 -24.06 -20.22
C GLN A 236 -16.63 -25.55 -19.95
N ARG A 237 -15.41 -26.01 -19.75
CA ARG A 237 -15.11 -27.38 -19.34
C ARG A 237 -15.06 -27.44 -17.82
N LEU A 238 -16.11 -27.95 -17.20
CA LEU A 238 -16.27 -27.98 -15.74
C LEU A 238 -15.85 -29.34 -15.20
N PRO A 239 -14.65 -29.48 -14.60
CA PRO A 239 -14.23 -30.76 -14.00
C PRO A 239 -15.11 -31.09 -12.79
N ARG A 240 -15.58 -32.32 -12.74
CA ARG A 240 -16.39 -32.88 -11.67
C ARG A 240 -15.82 -34.21 -11.23
N CYS A 241 -16.03 -34.56 -9.99
CA CYS A 241 -15.74 -35.88 -9.47
C CYS A 241 -16.95 -36.45 -8.72
N LEU A 242 -16.88 -37.72 -8.41
CA LEU A 242 -17.88 -38.41 -7.62
C LEU A 242 -18.25 -37.69 -6.31
N VAL A 243 -17.31 -36.88 -5.77
CA VAL A 243 -17.54 -36.01 -4.60
C VAL A 243 -17.13 -34.58 -4.90
N ASP A 244 -17.77 -33.61 -4.26
CA ASP A 244 -17.39 -32.21 -4.36
C ASP A 244 -16.06 -31.96 -3.62
N VAL A 245 -15.04 -31.58 -4.36
CA VAL A 245 -13.69 -31.31 -3.85
C VAL A 245 -13.59 -30.02 -3.04
N SER A 246 -14.62 -29.18 -3.03
CA SER A 246 -14.62 -27.88 -2.34
C SER A 246 -15.00 -27.95 -0.87
N VAL A 247 -15.41 -29.12 -0.37
CA VAL A 247 -15.97 -29.26 0.99
C VAL A 247 -14.91 -29.41 2.10
N TRP A 248 -13.65 -29.65 1.76
CA TRP A 248 -12.56 -29.90 2.73
C TRP A 248 -11.87 -28.61 3.22
N GLN A 249 -12.67 -27.61 3.52
CA GLN A 249 -12.23 -26.33 4.07
C GLN A 249 -12.83 -26.16 5.47
N PRO A 250 -12.02 -25.78 6.49
CA PRO A 250 -12.50 -25.78 7.88
C PRO A 250 -13.65 -24.78 8.12
N GLU A 251 -13.72 -23.69 7.35
CA GLU A 251 -14.76 -22.66 7.45
C GLU A 251 -15.98 -22.93 6.57
N ARG A 252 -15.98 -24.02 5.78
CA ARG A 252 -17.07 -24.33 4.83
C ARG A 252 -18.34 -24.73 5.57
N LEU A 253 -19.46 -24.09 5.19
CA LEU A 253 -20.77 -24.45 5.74
C LEU A 253 -21.29 -25.76 5.12
N ASP A 254 -21.61 -26.70 5.98
CA ASP A 254 -22.44 -27.84 5.66
C ASP A 254 -23.88 -27.59 6.12
N PHE A 255 -24.79 -27.50 5.17
CA PHE A 255 -26.22 -27.33 5.44
C PHE A 255 -26.85 -28.65 5.86
N ALA A 256 -26.39 -29.16 7.00
CA ALA A 256 -26.89 -30.45 7.57
C ALA A 256 -28.28 -30.32 8.19
N GLY A 257 -28.69 -29.11 8.54
CA GLY A 257 -30.03 -28.82 9.05
C GLY A 257 -31.16 -29.00 8.01
N PRO A 258 -32.42 -29.02 8.43
CA PRO A 258 -33.57 -29.23 7.53
C PRO A 258 -33.74 -28.04 6.55
N SER A 259 -34.08 -28.34 5.30
CA SER A 259 -34.50 -27.33 4.31
C SER A 259 -35.89 -26.80 4.69
N VAL A 260 -36.13 -25.52 4.38
CA VAL A 260 -37.49 -24.94 4.46
C VAL A 260 -38.22 -25.30 3.17
N LEU A 261 -39.34 -26.01 3.32
CA LEU A 261 -40.20 -26.43 2.23
C LEU A 261 -41.34 -25.41 2.06
N VAL A 262 -41.54 -24.92 0.84
CA VAL A 262 -42.60 -23.97 0.48
C VAL A 262 -43.41 -24.51 -0.70
N ASP A 263 -44.46 -23.84 -1.10
CA ASP A 263 -45.31 -24.17 -2.24
C ASP A 263 -45.90 -25.60 -2.20
N GLY A 264 -46.18 -26.15 -0.99
CA GLY A 264 -46.75 -27.47 -0.82
C GLY A 264 -45.79 -28.64 -1.07
N VAL A 265 -44.47 -28.35 -1.19
CA VAL A 265 -43.43 -29.39 -1.30
C VAL A 265 -43.33 -30.15 0.02
N THR A 266 -43.25 -31.48 -0.09
CA THR A 266 -42.97 -32.39 1.02
C THR A 266 -41.66 -33.13 0.83
N ARG A 267 -41.13 -33.74 1.86
CA ARG A 267 -39.89 -34.53 1.81
C ARG A 267 -40.12 -35.90 2.45
N ALA A 268 -39.73 -36.94 1.75
CA ALA A 268 -39.72 -38.29 2.33
C ALA A 268 -38.69 -38.34 3.47
N GLY A 269 -39.10 -38.82 4.65
CA GLY A 269 -38.20 -39.11 5.75
C GLY A 269 -37.31 -40.28 5.35
N VAL A 270 -35.99 -40.06 5.40
CA VAL A 270 -34.97 -41.11 5.17
C VAL A 270 -33.95 -40.99 6.28
N ASP A 271 -33.86 -42.04 7.10
CA ASP A 271 -32.90 -42.10 8.21
C ASP A 271 -31.48 -42.26 7.68
N GLY A 272 -30.52 -41.75 8.45
CA GLY A 272 -29.10 -41.94 8.18
C GLY A 272 -28.71 -43.40 8.38
N VAL A 273 -27.71 -43.88 7.66
CA VAL A 273 -27.19 -45.25 7.74
C VAL A 273 -25.72 -45.21 8.13
N ILE A 274 -25.36 -45.95 9.16
CA ILE A 274 -23.98 -46.13 9.61
C ILE A 274 -23.42 -47.41 9.00
N TYR A 275 -22.27 -47.27 8.32
CA TYR A 275 -21.48 -48.38 7.81
C TYR A 275 -20.25 -48.54 8.67
N GLY A 276 -19.90 -49.77 9.07
CA GLY A 276 -18.76 -50.08 9.92
C GLY A 276 -19.01 -49.84 11.42
N ASP A 277 -17.97 -49.84 12.22
CA ASP A 277 -18.04 -49.59 13.65
C ASP A 277 -18.22 -48.11 13.95
N ALA A 278 -19.34 -47.74 14.57
CA ALA A 278 -19.68 -46.34 14.90
C ALA A 278 -18.66 -45.63 15.81
N ALA A 279 -17.93 -46.35 16.63
CA ALA A 279 -16.96 -45.86 17.58
C ALA A 279 -15.54 -45.74 16.98
N ALA A 280 -15.27 -46.39 15.84
CA ALA A 280 -13.98 -46.38 15.19
C ALA A 280 -13.68 -45.03 14.49
N GLN A 281 -12.41 -44.70 14.35
CA GLN A 281 -11.89 -43.51 13.66
C GLN A 281 -10.94 -43.92 12.56
N PHE A 282 -11.02 -43.28 11.38
CA PHE A 282 -10.24 -43.60 10.20
C PHE A 282 -8.89 -42.90 10.22
N ASN A 283 -7.82 -43.64 9.90
CA ASN A 283 -6.50 -43.06 9.72
C ASN A 283 -6.33 -42.50 8.30
N LEU A 284 -6.33 -41.16 8.16
CA LEU A 284 -6.22 -40.48 6.87
C LEU A 284 -4.90 -40.72 6.13
N HIS A 285 -3.82 -41.15 6.80
CA HIS A 285 -2.56 -41.50 6.13
C HIS A 285 -2.75 -42.64 5.13
N LEU A 286 -3.63 -43.61 5.38
CA LEU A 286 -3.93 -44.68 4.43
C LEU A 286 -4.44 -44.15 3.10
N LEU A 287 -5.23 -43.09 3.13
CA LEU A 287 -5.75 -42.44 1.93
C LEU A 287 -4.68 -41.58 1.25
N ILE A 288 -3.90 -40.81 2.02
CA ILE A 288 -2.84 -39.94 1.55
C ILE A 288 -1.78 -40.74 0.82
N ASP A 289 -1.34 -41.84 1.40
CA ASP A 289 -0.27 -42.70 0.87
C ASP A 289 -0.73 -43.49 -0.37
N SER A 290 -2.02 -43.68 -0.55
CA SER A 290 -2.60 -44.28 -1.76
C SER A 290 -2.40 -43.43 -3.02
N ALA A 291 -2.19 -42.10 -2.89
CA ALA A 291 -1.97 -41.18 -4.02
C ALA A 291 -0.50 -41.21 -4.52
N THR A 292 -0.02 -42.36 -4.95
CA THR A 292 1.34 -42.59 -5.46
C THR A 292 1.65 -41.75 -6.70
N PRO A 293 2.93 -41.57 -7.09
CA PRO A 293 3.31 -40.89 -8.33
C PRO A 293 2.66 -41.50 -9.59
N THR A 294 2.48 -42.81 -9.62
CA THR A 294 1.81 -43.53 -10.71
C THR A 294 0.33 -43.13 -10.79
N ILE A 295 -0.36 -43.11 -9.66
CA ILE A 295 -1.77 -42.70 -9.58
C ILE A 295 -1.93 -41.22 -9.99
N LYS A 296 -1.02 -40.35 -9.56
CA LYS A 296 -1.01 -38.93 -9.98
C LYS A 296 -0.90 -38.79 -11.51
N LYS A 297 -0.07 -39.59 -12.15
CA LYS A 297 0.06 -39.61 -13.62
C LYS A 297 -1.21 -40.13 -14.30
N GLN A 298 -1.84 -41.17 -13.75
CA GLN A 298 -3.12 -41.69 -14.22
C GLN A 298 -4.24 -40.66 -14.07
N ALA A 299 -4.29 -39.96 -12.96
CA ALA A 299 -5.26 -38.88 -12.74
C ALA A 299 -5.13 -37.74 -13.76
N GLN A 300 -3.90 -37.32 -14.08
CA GLN A 300 -3.66 -36.33 -15.14
C GLN A 300 -4.14 -36.80 -16.51
N ALA A 301 -3.88 -38.08 -16.83
CA ALA A 301 -4.37 -38.69 -18.05
C ALA A 301 -5.91 -38.76 -18.09
N GLY A 302 -6.55 -39.13 -17.00
CA GLY A 302 -8.00 -39.13 -16.82
C GLY A 302 -8.63 -37.74 -17.01
N GLN A 303 -8.06 -36.72 -16.40
CA GLN A 303 -8.49 -35.35 -16.58
C GLN A 303 -8.35 -34.86 -18.03
N LYS A 304 -7.24 -35.18 -18.68
CA LYS A 304 -7.02 -34.86 -20.11
C LYS A 304 -8.05 -35.54 -21.01
N ALA A 305 -8.32 -36.82 -20.76
CA ALA A 305 -9.31 -37.59 -21.52
C ALA A 305 -10.74 -37.06 -21.33
N ALA A 306 -11.12 -36.75 -20.05
CA ALA A 306 -12.43 -36.18 -19.76
C ALA A 306 -12.65 -34.82 -20.42
N ARG A 307 -11.62 -33.97 -20.45
CA ARG A 307 -11.65 -32.67 -21.16
C ARG A 307 -11.77 -32.83 -22.68
N ALA A 308 -11.12 -33.83 -23.25
CA ALA A 308 -11.19 -34.13 -24.69
C ALA A 308 -12.58 -34.64 -25.07
N ALA A 309 -13.19 -35.50 -24.26
CA ALA A 309 -14.50 -36.10 -24.51
C ALA A 309 -15.65 -35.07 -24.64
N VAL A 310 -15.53 -33.91 -24.03
CA VAL A 310 -16.56 -32.85 -24.10
C VAL A 310 -16.18 -31.71 -25.04
N ALA A 311 -15.04 -31.76 -25.73
CA ALA A 311 -14.51 -30.65 -26.51
C ALA A 311 -15.49 -30.12 -27.55
N GLU A 312 -16.04 -30.98 -28.36
CA GLU A 312 -17.02 -30.63 -29.41
C GLU A 312 -18.33 -30.07 -28.83
N LYS A 313 -18.83 -30.68 -27.75
CA LYS A 313 -20.02 -30.17 -27.03
C LYS A 313 -19.78 -28.80 -26.46
N CYS A 314 -18.59 -28.51 -25.94
CA CYS A 314 -18.20 -27.20 -25.44
C CYS A 314 -18.14 -26.16 -26.57
N ASP A 315 -17.64 -26.52 -27.75
CA ASP A 315 -17.56 -25.60 -28.87
C ASP A 315 -18.94 -25.29 -29.47
N ILE A 316 -19.86 -26.28 -29.49
CA ILE A 316 -21.25 -26.08 -29.89
C ILE A 316 -21.97 -25.16 -28.89
N ALA A 317 -21.86 -25.44 -27.58
CA ALA A 317 -22.47 -24.63 -26.51
C ALA A 317 -21.95 -23.19 -26.55
N ARG A 318 -20.66 -23.01 -26.77
CA ARG A 318 -20.02 -21.69 -26.86
C ARG A 318 -20.54 -20.89 -28.03
N ARG A 319 -20.59 -21.48 -29.21
CA ARG A 319 -21.13 -20.80 -30.39
C ARG A 319 -22.59 -20.43 -30.22
N GLY A 320 -23.40 -21.33 -29.65
CA GLY A 320 -24.78 -21.02 -29.29
C GLY A 320 -24.95 -19.87 -28.32
N TRP A 321 -24.15 -19.87 -27.24
CA TRP A 321 -24.17 -18.80 -26.24
C TRP A 321 -23.74 -17.45 -26.82
N ILE A 322 -22.68 -17.42 -27.65
CA ILE A 322 -22.22 -16.20 -28.33
C ILE A 322 -23.29 -15.67 -29.27
N ALA A 323 -23.88 -16.55 -30.08
CA ALA A 323 -24.95 -16.16 -31.00
C ALA A 323 -26.18 -15.57 -30.28
N ASP A 324 -26.52 -16.10 -29.11
CA ASP A 324 -27.64 -15.61 -28.29
C ASP A 324 -27.32 -14.25 -27.64
N LYS A 325 -26.12 -14.03 -27.15
CA LYS A 325 -25.75 -12.84 -26.39
C LYS A 325 -25.24 -11.67 -27.25
N ALA A 326 -24.64 -11.93 -28.41
CA ALA A 326 -24.04 -10.90 -29.27
C ALA A 326 -25.04 -9.83 -29.76
N PRO A 327 -26.29 -10.13 -30.17
CA PRO A 327 -27.24 -9.08 -30.58
C PRO A 327 -27.60 -8.12 -29.45
N ALA A 328 -27.82 -8.64 -28.23
CA ALA A 328 -28.15 -7.83 -27.06
C ALA A 328 -26.99 -6.92 -26.67
N LEU A 329 -25.76 -7.46 -26.69
CA LEU A 329 -24.56 -6.68 -26.43
C LEU A 329 -24.32 -5.61 -27.49
N ALA A 330 -24.54 -5.94 -28.78
CA ALA A 330 -24.40 -4.97 -29.86
C ALA A 330 -25.39 -3.80 -29.73
N GLN A 331 -26.62 -4.12 -29.37
CA GLN A 331 -27.67 -3.11 -29.15
C GLN A 331 -27.37 -2.21 -27.95
N SER A 332 -26.96 -2.80 -26.82
CA SER A 332 -26.65 -2.03 -25.57
C SER A 332 -25.47 -1.09 -25.74
N ARG A 333 -24.51 -1.41 -26.59
CA ARG A 333 -23.30 -0.65 -26.83
C ARG A 333 -23.28 0.17 -28.12
N GLY A 334 -24.29 0.05 -28.97
CA GLY A 334 -24.30 0.74 -30.27
C GLY A 334 -23.19 0.28 -31.22
N ILE A 335 -22.71 -0.99 -31.11
CA ILE A 335 -21.66 -1.57 -31.93
C ILE A 335 -22.20 -2.60 -32.91
N LYS A 336 -21.44 -2.98 -33.96
CA LYS A 336 -21.83 -4.03 -34.90
C LYS A 336 -21.84 -5.39 -34.18
N VAL A 337 -22.75 -6.28 -34.55
CA VAL A 337 -22.87 -7.64 -33.99
C VAL A 337 -21.55 -8.43 -34.13
N ALA A 338 -20.79 -8.27 -35.21
CA ALA A 338 -19.48 -8.87 -35.37
C ALA A 338 -18.45 -8.44 -34.32
N GLN A 339 -18.48 -7.17 -33.88
CA GLN A 339 -17.62 -6.66 -32.80
C GLN A 339 -18.04 -7.24 -31.45
N ALA A 340 -19.37 -7.30 -31.18
CA ALA A 340 -19.88 -7.93 -29.96
C ALA A 340 -19.51 -9.43 -29.91
N THR A 341 -19.60 -10.14 -31.04
CA THR A 341 -19.15 -11.53 -31.17
C THR A 341 -17.68 -11.69 -30.78
N SER A 342 -16.81 -10.85 -31.32
CA SER A 342 -15.36 -10.89 -30.98
C SER A 342 -15.05 -10.61 -29.50
N VAL A 343 -15.81 -9.71 -28.86
CA VAL A 343 -15.69 -9.46 -27.42
C VAL A 343 -16.06 -10.70 -26.60
N LEU A 344 -17.18 -11.33 -26.92
CA LEU A 344 -17.66 -12.54 -26.25
C LEU A 344 -16.76 -13.75 -26.51
N GLU A 345 -16.22 -13.91 -27.73
CA GLU A 345 -15.25 -14.95 -28.05
C GLU A 345 -13.98 -14.82 -27.20
N ARG A 346 -13.42 -13.62 -27.08
CA ARG A 346 -12.24 -13.38 -26.23
C ARG A 346 -12.50 -13.75 -24.78
N ALA A 347 -13.64 -13.37 -24.22
CA ALA A 347 -14.03 -13.71 -22.85
C ALA A 347 -14.20 -15.23 -22.67
N ALA A 348 -14.91 -15.91 -23.58
CA ALA A 348 -15.26 -17.32 -23.44
C ALA A 348 -14.12 -18.29 -23.82
N VAL A 349 -13.28 -17.93 -24.80
CA VAL A 349 -12.21 -18.81 -25.32
C VAL A 349 -10.88 -18.53 -24.64
N HIS A 350 -10.49 -17.24 -24.59
CA HIS A 350 -9.17 -16.83 -24.12
C HIS A 350 -9.16 -16.41 -22.64
N GLN A 351 -10.33 -16.32 -22.01
CA GLN A 351 -10.48 -15.87 -20.63
C GLN A 351 -9.85 -14.47 -20.41
N VAL A 352 -9.96 -13.61 -21.43
CA VAL A 352 -9.46 -12.23 -21.40
C VAL A 352 -10.65 -11.29 -21.52
N LEU A 353 -10.75 -10.37 -20.56
CA LEU A 353 -11.72 -9.29 -20.57
C LEU A 353 -10.99 -8.00 -20.92
N MET A 354 -11.40 -7.39 -22.03
CA MET A 354 -10.79 -6.14 -22.51
C MET A 354 -11.41 -4.93 -21.82
N GLY A 355 -10.76 -3.77 -21.93
CA GLY A 355 -11.15 -2.55 -21.24
C GLY A 355 -12.59 -2.10 -21.41
N ASP A 356 -13.22 -2.42 -22.53
CA ASP A 356 -14.61 -2.14 -22.85
C ASP A 356 -15.60 -3.17 -22.27
N PHE A 357 -15.15 -4.27 -21.68
CA PHE A 357 -16.01 -5.29 -21.12
C PHE A 357 -16.69 -4.80 -19.84
N GLU A 358 -18.01 -4.91 -19.79
CA GLU A 358 -18.82 -4.50 -18.64
C GLU A 358 -18.94 -5.62 -17.61
N LEU A 359 -18.80 -5.25 -16.35
CA LEU A 359 -18.92 -6.12 -15.19
C LEU A 359 -19.99 -5.55 -14.25
N THR A 360 -20.84 -6.41 -13.73
CA THR A 360 -21.90 -6.04 -12.79
C THR A 360 -21.41 -6.27 -11.37
N CYS A 361 -21.32 -5.22 -10.57
CA CYS A 361 -20.98 -5.28 -9.15
C CYS A 361 -22.08 -5.96 -8.31
N ALA A 362 -21.73 -6.35 -7.10
CA ALA A 362 -22.67 -6.97 -6.15
C ALA A 362 -23.88 -6.07 -5.83
N ASP A 363 -23.70 -4.75 -5.83
CA ASP A 363 -24.73 -3.72 -5.61
C ASP A 363 -25.59 -3.43 -6.85
N GLY A 364 -25.25 -4.00 -8.00
CA GLY A 364 -25.92 -3.80 -9.27
C GLY A 364 -25.32 -2.69 -10.14
N GLN A 365 -24.29 -1.97 -9.68
CA GLN A 365 -23.56 -1.00 -10.51
C GLN A 365 -22.86 -1.74 -11.65
N VAL A 366 -22.93 -1.19 -12.85
CA VAL A 366 -22.19 -1.68 -14.01
C VAL A 366 -20.96 -0.82 -14.22
N VAL A 367 -19.78 -1.48 -14.31
CA VAL A 367 -18.50 -0.80 -14.51
C VAL A 367 -17.72 -1.54 -15.61
N THR A 368 -16.87 -0.80 -16.34
CA THR A 368 -16.01 -1.42 -17.37
C THR A 368 -14.70 -1.91 -16.76
N VAL A 369 -14.07 -2.87 -17.41
CA VAL A 369 -12.73 -3.34 -17.03
C VAL A 369 -11.71 -2.19 -17.05
N ALA A 370 -11.83 -1.23 -17.97
CA ALA A 370 -11.00 -0.03 -17.99
C ALA A 370 -11.14 0.78 -16.70
N GLN A 371 -12.36 1.01 -16.22
CA GLN A 371 -12.62 1.72 -14.97
C GLN A 371 -12.07 0.97 -13.75
N LEU A 372 -12.08 -0.36 -13.75
CA LEU A 372 -11.42 -1.15 -12.70
C LEU A 372 -9.91 -0.93 -12.70
N LEU A 373 -9.31 -0.98 -13.90
CA LEU A 373 -7.86 -0.83 -14.08
C LEU A 373 -7.38 0.61 -13.88
N ASP A 374 -8.27 1.61 -14.01
CA ASP A 374 -7.98 3.02 -13.73
C ASP A 374 -7.94 3.32 -12.24
N ASN A 375 -8.76 2.60 -11.45
CA ASN A 375 -8.84 2.76 -10.01
C ASN A 375 -8.67 1.41 -9.29
N PRO A 376 -7.50 0.74 -9.39
CA PRO A 376 -7.31 -0.61 -8.87
C PRO A 376 -7.49 -0.69 -7.35
N TYR A 377 -7.13 0.36 -6.62
CA TYR A 377 -7.28 0.41 -5.17
C TYR A 377 -8.75 0.43 -4.72
N ARG A 378 -9.62 1.13 -5.45
CA ARG A 378 -11.06 1.16 -5.18
C ARG A 378 -11.71 -0.20 -5.40
N TRP A 379 -11.31 -0.91 -6.45
CA TRP A 379 -11.98 -2.10 -6.94
C TRP A 379 -11.33 -3.41 -6.50
N HIS A 380 -10.16 -3.36 -5.86
CA HIS A 380 -9.52 -4.57 -5.34
C HIS A 380 -10.40 -5.26 -4.30
N ASN A 381 -10.53 -6.60 -4.41
CA ASN A 381 -11.42 -7.43 -3.59
C ASN A 381 -12.92 -7.14 -3.71
N THR A 382 -13.33 -6.23 -4.62
CA THR A 382 -14.75 -6.02 -4.91
C THR A 382 -15.36 -7.26 -5.59
N ARG A 383 -16.60 -7.55 -5.24
CA ARG A 383 -17.34 -8.70 -5.78
C ARG A 383 -18.20 -8.33 -6.97
N PHE A 384 -18.22 -9.24 -7.95
CA PHE A 384 -18.90 -9.09 -9.22
C PHE A 384 -19.71 -10.34 -9.56
N ALA A 385 -20.64 -10.21 -10.52
CA ALA A 385 -21.23 -11.34 -11.21
C ALA A 385 -20.19 -12.09 -12.05
N ASP A 386 -20.47 -13.33 -12.40
CA ASP A 386 -19.66 -14.04 -13.40
C ASP A 386 -19.75 -13.33 -14.75
N PRO A 387 -18.62 -13.06 -15.43
CA PRO A 387 -18.62 -12.36 -16.73
C PRO A 387 -19.43 -13.05 -17.83
N LEU A 388 -19.53 -14.39 -17.78
CA LEU A 388 -20.24 -15.19 -18.77
C LEU A 388 -21.66 -15.57 -18.33
N ASP A 389 -22.03 -15.28 -17.08
CA ASP A 389 -23.35 -15.58 -16.51
C ASP A 389 -23.79 -14.51 -15.51
N PRO A 390 -23.97 -13.25 -15.97
CA PRO A 390 -24.22 -12.09 -15.10
C PRO A 390 -25.61 -12.09 -14.45
N ASP A 391 -26.55 -12.88 -14.95
CA ASP A 391 -27.93 -12.93 -14.47
C ASP A 391 -28.10 -13.75 -13.18
N THR A 392 -27.03 -14.38 -12.72
CA THR A 392 -27.03 -15.21 -11.51
C THR A 392 -26.54 -14.43 -10.29
N ASP A 393 -25.93 -15.08 -9.28
CA ASP A 393 -25.43 -14.40 -8.09
C ASP A 393 -24.32 -13.38 -8.47
N ARG A 394 -24.57 -12.12 -8.19
CA ARG A 394 -23.66 -10.98 -8.47
C ARG A 394 -22.42 -10.94 -7.58
N ARG A 395 -22.16 -11.96 -6.75
CA ARG A 395 -21.08 -11.98 -5.76
C ARG A 395 -20.08 -13.12 -5.96
N VAL A 396 -20.19 -13.81 -7.06
CA VAL A 396 -19.40 -15.03 -7.32
C VAL A 396 -18.00 -14.77 -7.84
N ALA A 397 -17.74 -13.59 -8.38
CA ALA A 397 -16.41 -13.21 -8.87
C ALA A 397 -15.78 -12.13 -7.97
N VAL A 398 -14.45 -12.13 -7.89
CA VAL A 398 -13.65 -11.18 -7.10
C VAL A 398 -12.56 -10.57 -7.96
N ALA A 399 -12.48 -9.26 -8.01
CA ALA A 399 -11.42 -8.54 -8.70
C ALA A 399 -10.12 -8.57 -7.86
N ARG A 400 -9.03 -9.08 -8.43
CA ARG A 400 -7.71 -9.18 -7.81
C ARG A 400 -6.73 -8.31 -8.59
N LEU A 401 -6.66 -7.03 -8.22
CA LEU A 401 -5.98 -6.00 -9.01
C LEU A 401 -4.58 -5.68 -8.49
N LEU A 402 -4.28 -5.98 -7.21
CA LEU A 402 -3.07 -5.55 -6.51
C LEU A 402 -2.19 -6.71 -5.99
N ASN A 403 -2.41 -7.93 -6.46
CA ASN A 403 -1.72 -9.12 -5.93
C ASN A 403 -0.31 -9.37 -6.52
N GLY A 404 0.36 -8.34 -7.05
CA GLY A 404 1.72 -8.46 -7.63
C GLY A 404 1.79 -9.32 -8.90
N THR A 405 0.64 -9.75 -9.43
CA THR A 405 0.48 -10.47 -10.70
C THR A 405 -0.35 -9.63 -11.66
N ARG A 406 -0.54 -10.11 -12.89
CA ARG A 406 -1.46 -9.45 -13.83
C ARG A 406 -2.85 -9.34 -13.20
N PRO A 407 -3.52 -8.16 -13.30
CA PRO A 407 -4.87 -7.97 -12.80
C PRO A 407 -5.82 -9.02 -13.34
N ASP A 408 -6.62 -9.60 -12.47
CA ASP A 408 -7.60 -10.63 -12.89
C ASP A 408 -8.91 -10.52 -12.11
N LEU A 409 -9.95 -11.08 -12.70
CA LEU A 409 -11.21 -11.36 -12.06
C LEU A 409 -11.31 -12.86 -11.85
N PHE A 410 -11.37 -13.30 -10.62
CA PHE A 410 -11.51 -14.71 -10.27
C PHE A 410 -12.96 -15.03 -9.93
N SER A 411 -13.62 -15.84 -10.76
CA SER A 411 -14.97 -16.31 -10.50
C SER A 411 -14.94 -17.69 -9.83
N HIS A 412 -15.63 -17.80 -8.71
CA HIS A 412 -15.85 -19.08 -8.03
C HIS A 412 -16.85 -19.99 -8.75
N ARG A 413 -17.56 -19.45 -9.73
CA ARG A 413 -18.49 -20.23 -10.56
C ARG A 413 -17.70 -21.09 -11.54
N HIS A 414 -18.33 -22.14 -12.01
CA HIS A 414 -17.77 -23.01 -13.05
C HIS A 414 -16.42 -23.67 -12.67
N GLY A 415 -16.23 -23.99 -11.38
CA GLY A 415 -15.00 -24.66 -10.93
C GLY A 415 -13.80 -23.75 -10.71
N GLY A 416 -13.99 -22.44 -10.68
CA GLY A 416 -12.93 -21.46 -10.45
C GLY A 416 -12.30 -20.99 -11.76
N MET A 417 -12.90 -19.96 -12.39
CA MET A 417 -12.41 -19.37 -13.64
C MET A 417 -11.62 -18.10 -13.33
N ARG A 418 -10.48 -17.95 -13.99
CA ARG A 418 -9.65 -16.75 -13.92
C ARG A 418 -9.72 -16.00 -15.24
N TYR A 419 -10.24 -14.76 -15.21
CA TYR A 419 -10.28 -13.87 -16.36
C TYR A 419 -9.18 -12.84 -16.23
N GLU A 420 -8.24 -12.82 -17.17
CA GLU A 420 -7.22 -11.77 -17.22
C GLU A 420 -7.85 -10.45 -17.67
N LEU A 421 -7.63 -9.37 -16.93
CA LEU A 421 -8.13 -8.05 -17.26
C LEU A 421 -7.08 -7.31 -18.07
N ARG A 422 -7.44 -6.87 -19.25
CA ARG A 422 -6.55 -6.14 -20.17
C ARG A 422 -7.21 -4.85 -20.66
N ARG A 423 -6.41 -3.83 -20.84
CA ARG A 423 -6.81 -2.67 -21.63
C ARG A 423 -6.83 -3.06 -23.11
N GLN A 424 -7.61 -2.35 -23.90
CA GLN A 424 -7.58 -2.52 -25.34
C GLN A 424 -6.21 -2.05 -25.85
N SER A 425 -5.46 -2.90 -26.54
CA SER A 425 -4.18 -2.54 -27.14
C SER A 425 -4.44 -1.63 -28.34
N ALA A 426 -3.81 -0.46 -28.33
CA ALA A 426 -3.82 0.43 -29.50
C ALA A 426 -2.96 -0.18 -30.61
N ARG A 427 -3.37 -0.01 -31.85
CA ARG A 427 -2.59 -0.42 -33.02
C ARG A 427 -1.83 0.78 -33.56
N VAL A 428 -0.53 0.68 -33.65
CA VAL A 428 0.36 1.76 -34.09
C VAL A 428 1.09 1.37 -35.36
N GLN A 429 0.75 2.06 -36.44
CA GLN A 429 1.42 1.82 -37.72
C GLN A 429 2.79 2.48 -37.73
N LEU A 430 3.79 1.72 -38.16
CA LEU A 430 5.16 2.16 -38.37
C LEU A 430 5.42 2.30 -39.87
N GLY A 431 6.10 3.38 -40.26
CA GLY A 431 6.45 3.63 -41.65
C GLY A 431 7.40 4.84 -41.79
N ARG A 432 7.91 5.00 -43.01
CA ARG A 432 8.74 6.15 -43.33
C ARG A 432 7.92 7.44 -43.26
N GLY A 433 8.34 8.39 -42.45
CA GLY A 433 7.62 9.66 -42.23
C GLY A 433 6.60 9.64 -41.08
N MET A 434 6.27 8.47 -40.52
CA MET A 434 5.23 8.30 -39.48
C MET A 434 5.77 8.38 -38.03
N ARG A 435 7.00 8.83 -37.84
CA ARG A 435 7.64 8.85 -36.52
C ARG A 435 6.86 9.67 -35.49
N VAL A 436 6.36 10.84 -35.90
CA VAL A 436 5.63 11.76 -35.02
C VAL A 436 4.28 11.14 -34.66
N ASP A 437 3.52 10.70 -35.67
CA ASP A 437 2.19 10.10 -35.47
C ASP A 437 2.25 8.85 -34.61
N ALA A 438 3.23 7.96 -34.86
CA ALA A 438 3.44 6.76 -34.04
C ALA A 438 3.81 7.13 -32.59
N THR A 439 4.64 8.16 -32.38
CA THR A 439 4.99 8.62 -31.03
C THR A 439 3.78 9.20 -30.30
N ASP A 440 2.97 9.99 -30.99
CA ASP A 440 1.79 10.63 -30.40
C ASP A 440 0.69 9.61 -30.12
N ALA A 441 0.50 8.60 -30.97
CA ALA A 441 -0.41 7.49 -30.72
C ALA A 441 -0.01 6.69 -29.45
N VAL A 442 1.27 6.35 -29.30
CA VAL A 442 1.76 5.68 -28.09
C VAL A 442 1.60 6.59 -26.87
N LEU A 443 1.94 7.88 -26.99
CA LEU A 443 1.80 8.84 -25.90
C LEU A 443 0.33 8.98 -25.46
N HIS A 444 -0.60 8.98 -26.40
CA HIS A 444 -2.04 8.99 -26.10
C HIS A 444 -2.45 7.76 -25.27
N VAL A 445 -2.05 6.56 -25.68
CA VAL A 445 -2.31 5.32 -24.95
C VAL A 445 -1.70 5.35 -23.53
N LEU A 446 -0.48 5.85 -23.41
CA LEU A 446 0.20 5.96 -22.11
C LEU A 446 -0.47 6.98 -21.17
N ARG A 447 -1.09 8.06 -21.73
CA ARG A 447 -1.87 9.03 -20.94
C ARG A 447 -3.16 8.45 -20.39
N GLU A 448 -3.85 7.63 -21.17
CA GLU A 448 -5.08 6.97 -20.73
C GLU A 448 -4.81 5.92 -19.64
N ARG A 449 -3.58 5.44 -19.56
CA ARG A 449 -3.15 4.53 -18.51
C ARG A 449 -2.67 5.31 -17.30
N SER A 450 -3.34 5.12 -16.18
CA SER A 450 -3.02 5.79 -14.90
C SER A 450 -1.68 5.38 -14.27
N GLU A 451 -0.83 4.64 -14.97
CA GLU A 451 0.38 4.00 -14.45
C GLU A 451 1.63 4.88 -14.53
N LEU A 452 1.66 5.85 -15.48
CA LEU A 452 2.79 6.74 -15.68
C LEU A 452 2.48 8.17 -15.23
N PHE A 453 3.51 8.80 -14.68
CA PHE A 453 3.42 10.14 -14.12
C PHE A 453 4.59 10.99 -14.56
N ASP A 454 4.37 12.29 -14.72
CA ASP A 454 5.45 13.28 -14.75
C ASP A 454 5.97 13.47 -13.32
N PHE A 455 7.26 13.21 -13.12
CA PHE A 455 7.92 13.23 -11.81
C PHE A 455 9.05 14.25 -11.80
N GLY A 456 8.88 15.31 -11.03
CA GLY A 456 9.75 16.48 -11.11
C GLY A 456 9.57 17.25 -12.43
N THR A 457 10.65 17.81 -12.94
CA THR A 457 10.60 18.67 -14.13
C THR A 457 10.65 17.86 -15.43
N ASN A 458 11.43 16.80 -15.49
CA ASN A 458 11.69 16.06 -16.73
C ASN A 458 11.69 14.53 -16.63
N ALA A 459 11.60 13.95 -15.45
CA ALA A 459 11.51 12.50 -15.28
C ALA A 459 10.08 11.96 -15.53
N ILE A 460 10.01 10.71 -15.93
CA ILE A 460 8.79 9.90 -15.93
C ILE A 460 8.95 8.86 -14.81
N ALA A 461 7.91 8.60 -14.06
CA ALA A 461 7.91 7.54 -13.03
C ALA A 461 6.61 6.72 -13.06
N PHE A 462 6.69 5.51 -12.56
CA PHE A 462 5.55 4.71 -12.16
C PHE A 462 5.62 4.41 -10.66
N VAL A 463 4.53 3.97 -10.09
CA VAL A 463 4.48 3.63 -8.66
C VAL A 463 4.55 2.12 -8.50
N ALA A 464 5.59 1.64 -7.80
CA ALA A 464 5.79 0.25 -7.43
C ALA A 464 6.25 0.15 -5.99
N ASP A 465 5.77 -0.85 -5.26
CA ASP A 465 6.13 -1.13 -3.86
C ASP A 465 6.03 0.11 -2.94
N GLY A 466 5.02 0.96 -3.20
CA GLY A 466 4.80 2.19 -2.46
C GLY A 466 5.86 3.27 -2.66
N LYS A 467 6.61 3.24 -3.78
CA LYS A 467 7.64 4.20 -4.14
C LYS A 467 7.46 4.71 -5.57
N ALA A 468 7.89 5.93 -5.82
CA ALA A 468 8.05 6.46 -7.17
C ALA A 468 9.32 5.87 -7.78
N THR A 469 9.18 5.14 -8.88
CA THR A 469 10.29 4.51 -9.59
C THR A 469 10.48 5.20 -10.95
N PRO A 470 11.60 5.89 -11.17
CA PRO A 470 11.87 6.54 -12.47
C PRO A 470 11.97 5.52 -13.60
N VAL A 471 11.37 5.87 -14.73
CA VAL A 471 11.33 5.04 -15.94
C VAL A 471 12.61 5.21 -16.73
N SER A 472 13.27 4.09 -17.07
CA SER A 472 14.36 4.11 -18.04
C SER A 472 13.82 4.04 -19.48
N ARG A 473 14.65 4.40 -20.46
CA ARG A 473 14.31 4.26 -21.87
C ARG A 473 13.93 2.82 -22.22
N ASP A 474 14.71 1.87 -21.76
CA ASP A 474 14.52 0.45 -22.12
C ASP A 474 13.26 -0.13 -21.46
N TRP A 475 12.97 0.30 -20.23
CA TRP A 475 11.69 -0.02 -19.58
C TRP A 475 10.50 0.55 -20.40
N LEU A 476 10.63 1.78 -20.91
CA LEU A 476 9.55 2.41 -21.67
C LEU A 476 9.33 1.74 -23.03
N VAL A 477 10.39 1.22 -23.67
CA VAL A 477 10.29 0.41 -24.88
C VAL A 477 9.51 -0.86 -24.61
N ASP A 478 9.89 -1.64 -23.57
CA ASP A 478 9.19 -2.85 -23.19
C ASP A 478 7.72 -2.57 -22.85
N HIS A 479 7.49 -1.52 -22.08
CA HIS A 479 6.15 -1.11 -21.69
C HIS A 479 5.29 -0.65 -22.87
N ALA A 480 5.84 0.10 -23.82
CA ALA A 480 5.15 0.47 -25.05
C ALA A 480 4.73 -0.77 -25.85
N GLY A 481 5.60 -1.79 -25.96
CA GLY A 481 5.27 -3.05 -26.60
C GLY A 481 4.16 -3.85 -25.88
N ARG A 482 3.97 -3.63 -24.57
CA ARG A 482 2.89 -4.27 -23.81
C ARG A 482 1.55 -3.56 -23.97
N VAL A 483 1.56 -2.27 -24.32
CA VAL A 483 0.36 -1.44 -24.36
C VAL A 483 -0.13 -1.14 -25.78
N ALA A 484 0.74 -1.29 -26.78
CA ALA A 484 0.41 -1.08 -28.17
C ALA A 484 0.96 -2.21 -29.06
N GLU A 485 0.22 -2.56 -30.10
CA GLU A 485 0.67 -3.45 -31.18
C GLU A 485 1.27 -2.60 -32.28
N PHE A 486 2.54 -2.85 -32.58
CA PHE A 486 3.24 -2.17 -33.66
C PHE A 486 3.21 -3.00 -34.92
N TYR A 487 2.93 -2.38 -36.05
CA TYR A 487 2.93 -3.05 -37.35
C TYR A 487 3.40 -2.13 -38.47
N SER A 488 3.98 -2.74 -39.50
CA SER A 488 4.31 -2.07 -40.76
C SER A 488 3.44 -2.67 -41.88
N VAL A 489 3.19 -1.87 -42.92
CA VAL A 489 2.47 -2.31 -44.11
C VAL A 489 3.49 -2.55 -45.23
N LYS A 490 3.66 -3.79 -45.65
CA LYS A 490 4.45 -4.18 -46.80
C LYS A 490 3.57 -4.29 -48.03
N THR A 491 3.93 -3.60 -49.08
CA THR A 491 3.28 -3.65 -50.41
C THR A 491 4.14 -4.40 -51.37
N GLU A 492 3.57 -5.41 -52.03
CA GLU A 492 4.17 -6.12 -53.16
C GLU A 492 3.69 -5.45 -54.44
N ARG A 493 4.62 -5.23 -55.36
CA ARG A 493 4.31 -4.63 -56.66
C ARG A 493 4.74 -5.58 -57.79
N ASP A 494 4.02 -5.54 -58.91
CA ASP A 494 4.40 -6.23 -60.13
C ASP A 494 5.56 -5.50 -60.86
N GLU A 495 6.05 -6.07 -61.92
CA GLU A 495 7.13 -5.47 -62.77
C GLU A 495 6.73 -4.14 -63.36
N GLU A 496 5.44 -3.84 -63.47
CA GLU A 496 4.89 -2.57 -63.98
C GLU A 496 4.68 -1.55 -62.86
N GLY A 497 4.96 -1.90 -61.57
CA GLY A 497 4.87 -0.97 -60.42
C GLY A 497 3.48 -0.93 -59.73
N ASN A 498 2.49 -1.72 -60.20
CA ASN A 498 1.16 -1.77 -59.58
C ASN A 498 1.19 -2.58 -58.29
N ILE A 499 0.41 -2.16 -57.33
CA ILE A 499 0.26 -2.89 -56.04
C ILE A 499 -0.53 -4.15 -56.24
N THR A 500 0.12 -5.31 -56.08
CA THR A 500 -0.48 -6.65 -56.19
C THR A 500 -1.02 -7.16 -54.86
N SER A 501 -0.35 -6.83 -53.75
CA SER A 501 -0.80 -7.21 -52.42
C SER A 501 -0.31 -6.19 -51.36
N THR A 502 -1.07 -6.06 -50.26
CA THR A 502 -0.67 -5.35 -49.06
C THR A 502 -0.77 -6.29 -47.88
N ARG A 503 0.31 -6.41 -47.13
CA ARG A 503 0.33 -7.26 -45.93
C ARG A 503 0.83 -6.48 -44.72
N GLU A 504 0.12 -6.57 -43.63
CA GLU A 504 0.59 -6.10 -42.34
C GLU A 504 1.64 -7.06 -41.76
N VAL A 505 2.71 -6.52 -41.24
CA VAL A 505 3.79 -7.27 -40.58
C VAL A 505 3.94 -6.71 -39.16
N ALA A 506 3.87 -7.58 -38.16
CA ALA A 506 4.11 -7.20 -36.79
C ALA A 506 5.56 -6.71 -36.60
N GLU A 507 5.74 -5.66 -35.82
CA GLU A 507 7.03 -5.03 -35.53
C GLU A 507 7.19 -4.90 -34.01
N ASP A 508 8.44 -4.86 -33.55
CA ASP A 508 8.74 -4.56 -32.15
C ASP A 508 8.59 -3.07 -31.85
N ALA A 509 8.38 -2.72 -30.57
CA ALA A 509 8.32 -1.34 -30.14
C ALA A 509 9.64 -0.62 -30.42
N PRO A 510 9.65 0.45 -31.24
CA PRO A 510 10.90 1.09 -31.63
C PRO A 510 11.48 1.94 -30.50
N THR A 511 12.81 1.86 -30.28
CA THR A 511 13.50 2.65 -29.25
C THR A 511 13.35 4.15 -29.42
N TYR A 512 13.21 4.65 -30.67
CA TYR A 512 13.04 6.08 -30.93
C TYR A 512 11.74 6.65 -30.35
N ILE A 513 10.68 5.85 -30.22
CA ILE A 513 9.42 6.28 -29.60
C ILE A 513 9.64 6.58 -28.12
N ALA A 514 10.28 5.68 -27.39
CA ALA A 514 10.60 5.89 -25.99
C ALA A 514 11.51 7.10 -25.79
N SER A 515 12.56 7.24 -26.62
CA SER A 515 13.45 8.41 -26.58
C SER A 515 12.70 9.71 -26.87
N ALA A 516 11.80 9.73 -27.85
CA ALA A 516 11.00 10.91 -28.18
C ALA A 516 10.03 11.28 -27.05
N ILE A 517 9.39 10.28 -26.41
CA ILE A 517 8.49 10.51 -25.27
C ILE A 517 9.26 11.06 -24.07
N ILE A 518 10.44 10.50 -23.76
CA ILE A 518 11.29 11.03 -22.69
C ILE A 518 11.70 12.47 -22.99
N ALA A 519 12.06 12.78 -24.22
CA ALA A 519 12.48 14.12 -24.63
C ALA A 519 11.35 15.17 -24.69
N LYS A 520 10.06 14.76 -24.69
CA LYS A 520 8.91 15.67 -24.69
C LYS A 520 8.63 16.29 -23.30
N HIS A 521 9.65 16.90 -22.67
CA HIS A 521 9.47 17.58 -21.38
C HIS A 521 8.38 18.65 -21.44
N GLY A 522 7.51 18.71 -20.42
CA GLY A 522 6.44 19.70 -20.32
C GLY A 522 5.26 19.53 -21.29
N SER A 523 5.36 18.64 -22.28
CA SER A 523 4.31 18.38 -23.28
C SER A 523 3.76 16.94 -23.26
N ARG A 524 4.27 16.09 -22.36
CA ARG A 524 3.77 14.72 -22.21
C ARG A 524 2.37 14.66 -21.66
N ASN A 525 1.98 15.65 -20.84
CA ASN A 525 0.68 15.74 -20.18
C ASN A 525 0.31 14.48 -19.38
N PHE A 526 1.29 13.82 -18.78
CA PHE A 526 1.03 12.82 -17.74
C PHE A 526 0.54 13.49 -16.46
N ARG A 527 -0.15 12.75 -15.61
CA ARG A 527 -0.51 13.22 -14.28
C ARG A 527 0.77 13.51 -13.49
N LYS A 528 0.80 14.62 -12.75
CA LYS A 528 1.96 14.97 -11.93
C LYS A 528 2.04 14.07 -10.70
N LEU A 529 3.24 13.58 -10.37
CA LEU A 529 3.52 12.87 -9.14
C LEU A 529 4.48 13.72 -8.28
N THR A 530 4.06 14.04 -7.07
CA THR A 530 4.87 14.80 -6.12
C THR A 530 5.48 13.89 -5.06
N ALA A 531 4.70 12.96 -4.52
CA ALA A 531 5.15 11.97 -3.56
C ALA A 531 4.24 10.74 -3.53
N VAL A 532 4.78 9.63 -3.01
CA VAL A 532 4.02 8.41 -2.74
C VAL A 532 4.00 8.16 -1.23
N THR A 533 2.81 8.03 -0.67
CA THR A 533 2.60 7.65 0.73
C THR A 533 2.02 6.25 0.86
N THR A 534 2.35 5.56 1.95
CA THR A 534 1.79 4.24 2.31
C THR A 534 0.93 4.30 3.56
N ALA A 535 0.57 5.51 3.97
CA ALA A 535 -0.35 5.78 5.07
C ALA A 535 -1.13 7.06 4.74
N PRO A 536 -2.27 7.32 5.40
CA PRO A 536 -2.95 8.59 5.30
C PRO A 536 -2.02 9.78 5.58
N THR A 537 -2.32 10.94 4.98
CA THR A 537 -1.59 12.19 5.24
C THR A 537 -2.55 13.38 5.12
N LEU A 538 -2.05 14.59 5.30
CA LEU A 538 -2.80 15.80 4.99
C LEU A 538 -2.33 16.40 3.66
N ARG A 539 -3.17 17.18 3.01
CA ARG A 539 -2.77 18.09 1.94
C ARG A 539 -2.15 19.37 2.54
N SER A 540 -1.54 20.18 1.74
CA SER A 540 -0.91 21.44 2.18
C SER A 540 -1.91 22.43 2.79
N ASP A 541 -3.17 22.36 2.44
CA ASP A 541 -4.26 23.15 3.05
C ASP A 541 -4.72 22.60 4.41
N GLY A 542 -4.25 21.41 4.78
CA GLY A 542 -4.60 20.71 6.01
C GLY A 542 -5.83 19.82 5.89
N SER A 543 -6.41 19.65 4.70
CA SER A 543 -7.45 18.65 4.46
C SER A 543 -6.88 17.23 4.49
N VAL A 544 -7.72 16.25 4.85
CA VAL A 544 -7.32 14.86 4.97
C VAL A 544 -7.19 14.21 3.59
N PHE A 545 -6.11 13.45 3.38
CA PHE A 545 -5.91 12.57 2.23
C PHE A 545 -5.73 11.14 2.73
N ASP A 546 -6.83 10.41 2.86
CA ASP A 546 -6.93 9.04 3.38
C ASP A 546 -7.62 8.07 2.40
N GLU A 547 -8.06 8.54 1.24
CA GLU A 547 -8.55 7.69 0.16
C GLU A 547 -7.38 7.20 -0.70
N PRO A 548 -7.23 5.85 -0.87
CA PRO A 548 -6.22 5.31 -1.77
C PRO A 548 -6.39 5.79 -3.21
N GLY A 549 -5.28 6.15 -3.85
CA GLY A 549 -5.26 6.61 -5.22
C GLY A 549 -4.41 7.87 -5.41
N HIS A 550 -4.51 8.45 -6.61
CA HIS A 550 -3.82 9.67 -7.00
C HIS A 550 -4.70 10.90 -6.77
N ASP A 551 -4.17 11.88 -6.05
CA ASP A 551 -4.79 13.19 -5.87
C ASP A 551 -4.31 14.17 -6.96
N PRO A 552 -5.16 14.54 -7.94
CA PRO A 552 -4.76 15.44 -9.03
C PRO A 552 -4.39 16.85 -8.55
N ALA A 553 -4.95 17.30 -7.43
CA ALA A 553 -4.74 18.65 -6.92
C ALA A 553 -3.32 18.83 -6.35
N THR A 554 -2.77 17.82 -5.70
CA THR A 554 -1.47 17.88 -5.03
C THR A 554 -0.40 17.03 -5.71
N GLY A 555 -0.79 16.09 -6.56
CA GLY A 555 0.11 15.09 -7.14
C GLY A 555 0.57 14.04 -6.13
N LEU A 556 -0.11 13.90 -5.00
CA LEU A 556 0.15 12.83 -4.04
C LEU A 556 -0.47 11.52 -4.51
N MET A 557 0.21 10.41 -4.23
CA MET A 557 -0.31 9.06 -4.45
C MET A 557 -0.35 8.32 -3.12
N TYR A 558 -1.52 7.87 -2.70
CA TYR A 558 -1.67 6.98 -1.54
C TYR A 558 -1.82 5.54 -1.99
N VAL A 559 -0.88 4.69 -1.57
CA VAL A 559 -0.86 3.25 -1.86
C VAL A 559 -1.00 2.49 -0.55
N THR A 560 -2.00 1.65 -0.45
CA THR A 560 -2.16 0.77 0.72
C THR A 560 -2.45 -0.65 0.28
N THR A 561 -1.95 -1.61 1.05
CA THR A 561 -2.29 -3.04 0.93
C THR A 561 -3.36 -3.44 1.95
N GLU A 562 -3.75 -2.53 2.82
CA GLU A 562 -4.72 -2.78 3.87
C GLU A 562 -6.15 -2.65 3.34
N ALA A 563 -6.96 -3.65 3.67
CA ALA A 563 -8.34 -3.71 3.22
C ALA A 563 -9.23 -2.61 3.85
N TYR A 564 -8.87 -2.16 5.05
CA TYR A 564 -9.62 -1.15 5.82
C TYR A 564 -8.65 -0.18 6.50
N PRO A 565 -8.21 0.89 5.82
CA PRO A 565 -7.41 1.92 6.46
C PRO A 565 -8.22 2.64 7.54
N LEU A 566 -7.56 2.96 8.66
CA LEU A 566 -8.20 3.74 9.73
C LEU A 566 -8.52 5.14 9.23
N ALA A 567 -9.75 5.60 9.48
CA ALA A 567 -10.18 6.93 9.10
C ALA A 567 -9.53 8.01 10.00
N VAL A 568 -9.16 9.14 9.41
CA VAL A 568 -8.66 10.31 10.12
C VAL A 568 -9.83 11.21 10.52
N PRO A 569 -10.00 11.56 11.81
CA PRO A 569 -11.07 12.45 12.23
C PRO A 569 -11.02 13.81 11.53
N GLN A 570 -12.14 14.29 10.99
CA GLN A 570 -12.21 15.55 10.24
C GLN A 570 -12.13 16.80 11.15
N ALA A 571 -12.76 16.74 12.32
CA ALA A 571 -12.78 17.82 13.31
C ALA A 571 -12.66 17.25 14.74
N PRO A 572 -11.48 16.73 15.10
CA PRO A 572 -11.29 16.13 16.41
C PRO A 572 -11.31 17.19 17.53
N THR A 573 -11.72 16.76 18.73
CA THR A 573 -11.70 17.59 19.93
C THR A 573 -10.29 17.71 20.53
N VAL A 574 -10.11 18.64 21.47
CA VAL A 574 -8.86 18.77 22.25
C VAL A 574 -8.54 17.48 23.01
N GLU A 575 -9.54 16.82 23.59
CA GLU A 575 -9.34 15.55 24.31
C GLU A 575 -8.83 14.45 23.39
N GLN A 576 -9.40 14.32 22.19
CA GLN A 576 -8.91 13.37 21.18
C GLN A 576 -7.48 13.69 20.73
N ALA A 577 -7.09 14.96 20.68
CA ALA A 577 -5.71 15.36 20.41
C ALA A 577 -4.75 15.01 21.55
N LEU A 578 -5.18 15.14 22.81
CA LEU A 578 -4.39 14.72 23.97
C LEU A 578 -4.24 13.20 24.04
N ASP A 579 -5.29 12.45 23.74
CA ASP A 579 -5.20 10.99 23.63
C ASP A 579 -4.29 10.56 22.48
N ALA A 580 -4.30 11.30 21.38
CA ALA A 580 -3.40 11.08 20.25
C ALA A 580 -1.93 11.36 20.64
N LEU A 581 -1.67 12.40 21.44
CA LEU A 581 -0.34 12.67 21.98
C LEU A 581 0.15 11.54 22.88
N ALA A 582 -0.69 11.03 23.77
CA ALA A 582 -0.38 9.89 24.63
C ALA A 582 -0.02 8.64 23.80
N LYS A 583 -0.75 8.38 22.71
CA LYS A 583 -0.45 7.28 21.77
C LYS A 583 0.91 7.47 21.10
N LEU A 584 1.23 8.68 20.60
CA LEU A 584 2.52 8.96 19.97
C LEU A 584 3.69 8.87 20.97
N TRP A 585 3.46 9.28 22.22
CA TRP A 585 4.48 9.24 23.27
C TRP A 585 4.85 7.81 23.68
N ARG A 586 3.88 6.90 23.73
CA ARG A 586 4.06 5.56 24.25
C ARG A 586 5.28 4.81 23.69
N PRO A 587 5.51 4.69 22.37
CA PRO A 587 6.64 3.93 21.84
C PRO A 587 8.01 4.58 22.12
N ILE A 588 8.06 5.90 22.35
CA ILE A 588 9.31 6.63 22.53
C ILE A 588 9.59 7.03 23.99
N ARG A 589 8.69 6.78 24.92
CA ARG A 589 8.77 7.20 26.33
C ARG A 589 9.99 6.64 27.08
N LEU A 590 10.56 5.54 26.62
CA LEU A 590 11.71 4.87 27.24
C LEU A 590 13.06 5.42 26.79
N PHE A 591 13.10 6.32 25.81
CA PHE A 591 14.34 6.97 25.42
C PHE A 591 14.78 8.00 26.46
N PRO A 592 16.11 8.10 26.75
CA PRO A 592 16.63 8.99 27.79
C PRO A 592 16.80 10.40 27.23
N PHE A 593 15.71 11.12 27.01
CA PHE A 593 15.76 12.50 26.58
C PHE A 593 16.46 13.38 27.64
N ALA A 594 17.38 14.22 27.20
CA ALA A 594 18.14 15.09 28.11
C ALA A 594 17.25 16.18 28.70
N ASP A 595 16.23 16.62 27.95
CA ASP A 595 15.37 17.74 28.35
C ASP A 595 14.07 17.79 27.52
N GLU A 596 13.22 18.74 27.86
CA GLU A 596 11.92 18.97 27.18
C GLU A 596 12.08 19.45 25.72
N VAL A 597 13.21 20.08 25.35
CA VAL A 597 13.50 20.47 23.97
C VAL A 597 13.68 19.23 23.11
N ALA A 598 14.42 18.24 23.59
CA ALA A 598 14.64 16.98 22.89
C ALA A 598 13.32 16.21 22.64
N VAL A 599 12.41 16.24 23.61
CA VAL A 599 11.06 15.67 23.47
C VAL A 599 10.28 16.43 22.41
N GLY A 600 10.26 17.76 22.46
CA GLY A 600 9.56 18.62 21.50
C GLY A 600 10.05 18.40 20.05
N VAL A 601 11.38 18.35 19.85
CA VAL A 601 12.01 18.06 18.56
C VAL A 601 11.62 16.66 18.05
N THR A 602 11.60 15.66 18.95
CA THR A 602 11.24 14.28 18.56
C THR A 602 9.77 14.17 18.16
N LEU A 603 8.86 14.80 18.90
CA LEU A 603 7.44 14.87 18.53
C LEU A 603 7.23 15.60 17.20
N ALA A 604 7.97 16.70 16.97
CA ALA A 604 7.96 17.41 15.68
C ALA A 604 8.44 16.52 14.54
N ALA A 605 9.48 15.71 14.76
CA ALA A 605 9.97 14.74 13.78
C ALA A 605 8.92 13.64 13.49
N MET A 606 8.17 13.17 14.48
CA MET A 606 7.09 12.19 14.28
C MET A 606 5.92 12.77 13.47
N LEU A 607 5.50 14.01 13.76
CA LEU A 607 4.48 14.68 12.94
C LEU A 607 5.01 14.92 11.52
N ALA A 608 6.25 15.41 11.39
CA ALA A 608 6.88 15.63 10.10
C ALA A 608 7.00 14.34 9.28
N ALA A 609 7.28 13.20 9.90
CA ALA A 609 7.31 11.89 9.24
C ALA A 609 5.98 11.53 8.57
N CYS A 610 4.85 11.85 9.22
CA CYS A 610 3.51 11.61 8.69
C CYS A 610 3.08 12.65 7.63
N LEU A 611 3.58 13.89 7.74
CA LEU A 611 3.20 15.02 6.89
C LEU A 611 4.19 15.29 5.75
N ARG A 612 5.35 14.65 5.74
CA ARG A 612 6.43 14.94 4.79
C ARG A 612 6.00 14.96 3.32
N PRO A 613 5.08 14.08 2.86
CA PRO A 613 4.57 14.14 1.49
C PRO A 613 3.92 15.48 1.13
N ALA A 614 3.26 16.13 2.08
CA ALA A 614 2.57 17.43 1.89
C ALA A 614 3.51 18.64 2.02
N LEU A 615 4.63 18.49 2.74
CA LEU A 615 5.55 19.60 3.04
C LEU A 615 6.55 19.84 1.89
N PRO A 616 6.58 21.02 1.24
CA PRO A 616 7.57 21.32 0.21
C PRO A 616 8.99 21.34 0.76
N THR A 617 9.17 21.89 1.94
CA THR A 617 10.43 21.97 2.69
C THR A 617 10.21 21.49 4.12
N CYS A 618 11.24 20.95 4.74
CA CYS A 618 11.18 20.43 6.10
C CYS A 618 12.57 20.53 6.74
N PRO A 619 12.70 21.04 7.96
CA PRO A 619 13.96 20.97 8.67
C PRO A 619 14.35 19.51 8.90
N ALA A 620 15.64 19.24 8.92
CA ALA A 620 16.15 17.93 9.33
C ALA A 620 16.04 17.75 10.84
N THR A 621 16.09 16.50 11.29
CA THR A 621 16.19 16.18 12.73
C THR A 621 17.48 15.46 13.01
N GLY A 622 18.25 15.97 13.96
CA GLY A 622 19.48 15.36 14.47
C GLY A 622 19.27 14.76 15.84
N PHE A 623 19.77 13.53 16.04
CA PHE A 623 19.78 12.83 17.33
C PHE A 623 21.20 12.79 17.86
N ASP A 624 21.44 13.55 18.93
CA ASP A 624 22.74 13.72 19.57
C ASP A 624 22.79 13.00 20.91
N ALA A 625 23.98 12.56 21.32
CA ALA A 625 24.25 12.11 22.68
C ALA A 625 25.75 12.15 22.99
N PRO A 626 26.14 12.30 24.26
CA PRO A 626 27.55 12.29 24.65
C PRO A 626 28.18 10.90 24.52
N ALA A 627 27.40 9.83 24.65
CA ALA A 627 27.90 8.46 24.67
C ALA A 627 27.29 7.58 23.54
N ALA A 628 28.04 6.55 23.13
CA ALA A 628 27.56 5.51 22.26
C ALA A 628 26.57 4.58 22.99
N GLY A 629 25.62 3.98 22.26
CA GLY A 629 24.65 3.04 22.84
C GLY A 629 23.46 3.66 23.56
N THR A 630 23.26 5.00 23.48
CA THR A 630 22.10 5.70 24.09
C THR A 630 20.77 5.47 23.36
N GLY A 631 20.76 4.90 22.15
CA GLY A 631 19.55 4.64 21.38
C GLY A 631 19.25 5.64 20.25
N LYS A 632 20.17 6.55 19.89
CA LYS A 632 19.99 7.57 18.81
C LYS A 632 19.54 6.99 17.48
N THR A 633 20.28 6.02 16.99
CA THR A 633 19.98 5.34 15.70
C THR A 633 18.64 4.61 15.77
N LEU A 634 18.32 3.99 16.92
CA LEU A 634 17.04 3.32 17.14
C LEU A 634 15.89 4.33 17.10
N LEU A 635 16.02 5.48 17.78
CA LEU A 635 15.01 6.54 17.74
C LEU A 635 14.81 7.08 16.32
N ALA A 636 15.91 7.33 15.58
CA ALA A 636 15.84 7.73 14.18
C ALA A 636 15.14 6.68 13.31
N LYS A 637 15.41 5.38 13.53
CA LYS A 637 14.72 4.28 12.85
C LYS A 637 13.24 4.21 13.20
N CYS A 638 12.84 4.44 14.45
CA CYS A 638 11.43 4.50 14.86
C CYS A 638 10.67 5.59 14.10
N ILE A 639 11.24 6.79 13.98
CA ILE A 639 10.64 7.90 13.23
C ILE A 639 10.62 7.57 11.72
N GLY A 640 11.69 6.99 11.22
CA GLY A 640 11.75 6.55 9.83
C GLY A 640 10.73 5.44 9.51
N ALA A 641 10.53 4.49 10.41
CA ALA A 641 9.52 3.42 10.27
C ALA A 641 8.10 4.00 10.26
N LEU A 642 7.84 5.05 11.02
CA LEU A 642 6.55 5.76 10.98
C LEU A 642 6.26 6.32 9.57
N ALA A 643 7.27 6.90 8.90
CA ALA A 643 7.14 7.42 7.55
C ALA A 643 7.04 6.31 6.48
N THR A 644 7.81 5.23 6.62
CA THR A 644 7.98 4.21 5.58
C THR A 644 7.07 3.00 5.74
N GLY A 645 6.77 2.61 6.97
CA GLY A 645 6.09 1.36 7.32
C GLY A 645 7.04 0.17 7.49
N GLY A 646 8.36 0.39 7.48
CA GLY A 646 9.36 -0.66 7.59
C GLY A 646 10.73 -0.12 7.97
N ASP A 647 11.74 -0.95 7.88
CA ASP A 647 13.11 -0.57 8.21
C ASP A 647 13.64 0.54 7.27
N VAL A 648 14.53 1.35 7.78
CA VAL A 648 15.10 2.51 7.09
C VAL A 648 16.55 2.23 6.74
N ALA A 649 16.88 2.44 5.47
CA ALA A 649 18.25 2.34 5.00
C ALA A 649 19.13 3.42 5.65
N VAL A 650 20.24 3.00 6.21
CA VAL A 650 21.24 3.87 6.82
C VAL A 650 22.31 4.20 5.79
N LEU A 651 22.59 5.48 5.63
CA LEU A 651 23.61 5.98 4.72
C LEU A 651 24.81 6.51 5.51
N PRO A 652 26.06 6.21 5.11
CA PRO A 652 27.22 6.81 5.74
C PRO A 652 27.26 8.31 5.46
N PRO A 653 27.56 9.16 6.47
CA PRO A 653 27.66 10.59 6.29
C PRO A 653 28.87 11.00 5.42
N THR A 654 28.82 12.18 4.81
CA THR A 654 29.95 12.79 4.12
C THR A 654 29.83 14.31 4.17
N ASN A 655 30.96 14.99 4.31
CA ASN A 655 31.08 16.46 4.23
C ASN A 655 31.59 16.94 2.87
N GLU A 656 32.05 16.02 2.00
CA GLU A 656 32.43 16.37 0.62
C GLU A 656 31.17 16.74 -0.18
N GLU A 657 31.09 17.97 -0.67
CA GLU A 657 29.89 18.51 -1.30
C GLU A 657 29.43 17.71 -2.52
N ASP A 658 30.36 17.27 -3.37
CA ASP A 658 30.04 16.50 -4.56
C ASP A 658 29.50 15.10 -4.22
N GLU A 659 30.08 14.45 -3.23
CA GLU A 659 29.63 13.14 -2.77
C GLU A 659 28.29 13.25 -1.99
N CYS A 660 28.13 14.31 -1.22
CA CYS A 660 26.88 14.65 -0.54
C CYS A 660 25.74 14.80 -1.56
N ARG A 661 25.95 15.60 -2.61
CA ARG A 661 24.97 15.83 -3.68
C ARG A 661 24.58 14.53 -4.36
N LYS A 662 25.54 13.70 -4.73
CA LYS A 662 25.32 12.40 -5.37
C LYS A 662 24.48 11.45 -4.49
N ARG A 663 24.80 11.34 -3.19
CA ARG A 663 24.08 10.46 -2.26
C ARG A 663 22.65 10.91 -2.03
N LEU A 664 22.42 12.19 -1.82
CA LEU A 664 21.08 12.74 -1.63
C LEU A 664 20.23 12.55 -2.89
N PHE A 665 20.81 12.85 -4.08
CA PHE A 665 20.11 12.68 -5.34
C PHE A 665 19.81 11.20 -5.66
N ALA A 666 20.78 10.29 -5.42
CA ALA A 666 20.58 8.86 -5.60
C ALA A 666 19.46 8.32 -4.68
N GLY A 667 19.40 8.80 -3.44
CA GLY A 667 18.32 8.48 -2.51
C GLY A 667 16.95 8.91 -3.02
N LEU A 668 16.81 10.16 -3.48
CA LEU A 668 15.55 10.67 -4.08
C LEU A 668 15.16 9.88 -5.33
N ARG A 669 16.13 9.59 -6.20
CA ARG A 669 15.90 8.80 -7.42
C ARG A 669 15.48 7.37 -7.11
N GLY A 670 15.98 6.79 -6.02
CA GLY A 670 15.54 5.49 -5.51
C GLY A 670 14.19 5.51 -4.79
N GLY A 671 13.49 6.65 -4.76
CA GLY A 671 12.20 6.81 -4.11
C GLY A 671 12.27 6.74 -2.57
N ALA A 672 13.41 7.13 -1.99
CA ALA A 672 13.57 7.13 -0.54
C ALA A 672 12.61 8.14 0.11
N LYS A 673 11.81 7.68 1.07
CA LYS A 673 10.95 8.52 1.92
C LYS A 673 11.72 9.11 3.08
N VAL A 674 12.79 8.43 3.50
CA VAL A 674 13.68 8.82 4.59
C VAL A 674 15.12 8.64 4.15
N LEU A 675 15.94 9.62 4.47
CA LEU A 675 17.39 9.58 4.34
C LEU A 675 17.99 9.70 5.74
N LEU A 676 18.55 8.62 6.25
CA LEU A 676 19.18 8.58 7.57
C LEU A 676 20.70 8.54 7.44
N TRP A 677 21.36 9.63 7.85
CA TRP A 677 22.81 9.65 8.03
C TRP A 677 23.15 9.28 9.47
N ASP A 678 23.83 8.17 9.65
CA ASP A 678 24.14 7.62 10.95
C ASP A 678 25.63 7.75 11.29
N ASN A 679 25.92 7.99 12.58
CA ASN A 679 27.26 8.07 13.13
C ASN A 679 28.10 9.21 12.54
N VAL A 680 27.50 10.41 12.45
CA VAL A 680 28.23 11.63 12.09
C VAL A 680 29.26 11.94 13.20
N ARG A 681 30.52 12.10 12.82
CA ARG A 681 31.66 12.34 13.73
C ARG A 681 32.32 13.69 13.54
N GLU A 682 32.15 14.27 12.35
CA GLU A 682 32.73 15.56 11.99
C GLU A 682 31.68 16.65 12.08
N PRO A 683 32.08 17.93 12.24
CA PRO A 683 31.13 19.03 12.17
C PRO A 683 30.33 19.01 10.89
N LEU A 684 29.00 19.01 11.00
CA LEU A 684 28.07 18.90 9.89
C LEU A 684 27.60 20.26 9.40
N GLY A 685 27.78 20.54 8.12
CA GLY A 685 27.29 21.75 7.48
C GLY A 685 28.00 22.02 6.16
N ASN A 686 27.24 22.00 5.07
CA ASN A 686 27.69 22.38 3.75
C ASN A 686 26.54 22.96 2.91
N SER A 687 26.89 23.64 1.84
CA SER A 687 25.95 24.34 0.95
C SER A 687 24.93 23.38 0.30
N VAL A 688 25.28 22.13 0.09
CA VAL A 688 24.42 21.12 -0.52
C VAL A 688 23.31 20.67 0.44
N ILE A 689 23.63 20.41 1.70
CA ILE A 689 22.64 20.08 2.74
C ILE A 689 21.68 21.26 2.92
N ASP A 690 22.25 22.48 2.99
CA ASP A 690 21.46 23.70 3.16
C ASP A 690 20.46 23.90 2.01
N SER A 691 20.89 23.69 0.78
CA SER A 691 20.05 23.76 -0.40
C SER A 691 19.02 22.62 -0.43
N PHE A 692 19.42 21.40 -0.09
CA PHE A 692 18.53 20.23 -0.04
C PHE A 692 17.36 20.43 0.92
N LEU A 693 17.61 20.95 2.11
CA LEU A 693 16.57 21.12 3.14
C LEU A 693 15.57 22.23 2.78
N THR A 694 15.99 23.24 2.02
CA THR A 694 15.18 24.42 1.68
C THR A 694 14.62 24.40 0.25
N SER A 695 14.87 23.35 -0.50
CA SER A 695 14.37 23.21 -1.88
C SER A 695 13.29 22.14 -1.98
N SER A 696 12.18 22.48 -2.63
CA SER A 696 11.08 21.53 -2.91
C SER A 696 11.40 20.58 -4.08
N LEU A 697 12.35 20.96 -4.92
CA LEU A 697 12.93 20.21 -6.03
C LEU A 697 14.44 20.15 -5.84
N PHE A 698 15.04 19.02 -6.14
CA PHE A 698 16.49 18.85 -6.06
C PHE A 698 17.03 18.29 -7.37
N ALA A 699 18.00 18.99 -7.94
CA ALA A 699 18.55 18.71 -9.26
C ALA A 699 19.98 18.18 -9.16
N ASP A 700 20.26 17.15 -9.95
CA ASP A 700 21.63 16.71 -10.19
C ASP A 700 21.76 15.97 -11.54
N ARG A 701 22.99 15.74 -11.95
CA ARG A 701 23.33 15.00 -13.14
C ARG A 701 23.25 13.49 -12.89
N VAL A 702 22.58 12.79 -13.78
CA VAL A 702 22.53 11.33 -13.72
C VAL A 702 23.88 10.74 -14.13
N LEU A 703 24.50 9.94 -13.25
CA LEU A 703 25.75 9.23 -13.54
C LEU A 703 25.61 8.35 -14.78
N GLY A 704 26.55 8.47 -15.72
CA GLY A 704 26.56 7.70 -16.97
C GLY A 704 25.70 8.27 -18.10
N ILE A 705 24.91 9.32 -17.84
CA ILE A 705 24.08 10.01 -18.84
C ILE A 705 24.31 11.51 -18.67
N SER A 706 24.56 12.22 -19.77
CA SER A 706 24.73 13.70 -19.72
C SER A 706 23.38 14.43 -19.63
N GLU A 707 22.58 14.08 -18.59
CA GLU A 707 21.24 14.63 -18.39
C GLU A 707 21.11 15.15 -16.95
N ASN A 708 20.64 16.38 -16.80
CA ASN A 708 20.22 16.92 -15.50
C ASN A 708 18.77 16.53 -15.26
N VAL A 709 18.50 15.94 -14.10
CA VAL A 709 17.15 15.58 -13.66
C VAL A 709 16.84 16.32 -12.37
N GLU A 710 15.66 16.89 -12.29
CA GLU A 710 15.16 17.60 -11.14
C GLU A 710 13.98 16.81 -10.55
N LEU A 711 14.12 16.36 -9.32
CA LEU A 711 13.17 15.47 -8.63
C LEU A 711 12.50 16.19 -7.45
N PRO A 712 11.24 15.85 -7.12
CA PRO A 712 10.59 16.34 -5.92
C PRO A 712 11.34 15.88 -4.67
N ASN A 713 11.66 16.83 -3.79
CA ASN A 713 12.26 16.54 -2.50
C ASN A 713 11.16 16.40 -1.44
N ARG A 714 10.76 15.16 -1.18
CA ARG A 714 9.82 14.80 -0.13
C ARG A 714 10.38 13.77 0.83
N ALA A 715 11.70 13.58 0.85
CA ALA A 715 12.37 12.73 1.80
C ALA A 715 12.52 13.43 3.17
N LEU A 716 12.27 12.71 4.25
CA LEU A 716 12.61 13.15 5.59
C LEU A 716 14.11 12.94 5.81
N PHE A 717 14.83 13.98 6.22
CA PHE A 717 16.27 13.88 6.46
C PHE A 717 16.54 13.77 7.96
N LEU A 718 17.15 12.67 8.38
CA LEU A 718 17.49 12.33 9.74
C LEU A 718 19.00 12.16 9.87
N VAL A 719 19.54 12.60 11.00
CA VAL A 719 20.97 12.52 11.30
C VAL A 719 21.16 11.96 12.71
N SER A 720 22.14 11.09 12.92
CA SER A 720 22.54 10.69 14.25
C SER A 720 24.07 10.80 14.43
N GLY A 721 24.49 11.17 15.61
CA GLY A 721 25.91 11.31 15.92
C GLY A 721 26.18 11.42 17.41
N ASN A 722 27.48 11.46 17.78
CA ASN A 722 27.93 11.75 19.13
C ASN A 722 28.52 13.15 19.14
N ASN A 723 28.03 14.01 20.06
CA ASN A 723 28.41 15.39 20.17
C ASN A 723 28.33 16.11 18.81
N LEU A 724 27.13 16.08 18.20
CA LEU A 724 26.90 16.69 16.90
C LEU A 724 27.17 18.20 16.96
N VAL A 725 28.06 18.66 16.11
CA VAL A 725 28.35 20.09 15.91
C VAL A 725 27.81 20.51 14.56
N LEU A 726 26.89 21.47 14.57
CA LEU A 726 26.33 22.06 13.35
C LEU A 726 27.09 23.35 13.01
N THR A 727 27.48 23.49 11.74
CA THR A 727 28.28 24.65 11.29
C THR A 727 27.58 25.45 10.19
N GLY A 728 27.99 26.72 10.02
CA GLY A 728 27.41 27.58 8.98
C GLY A 728 25.92 27.84 9.20
N ASP A 729 25.15 27.84 8.11
CA ASP A 729 23.70 28.09 8.10
C ASP A 729 22.87 26.83 8.47
N THR A 730 23.52 25.70 8.55
CA THR A 730 22.90 24.40 8.84
C THR A 730 22.29 24.33 10.25
N HIS A 731 22.83 25.08 11.23
CA HIS A 731 22.35 25.09 12.61
C HIS A 731 20.90 25.55 12.77
N ARG A 732 20.36 26.37 11.86
CA ARG A 732 18.96 26.80 11.85
C ARG A 732 18.05 25.89 11.03
N ARG A 733 18.61 24.87 10.38
CA ARG A 733 17.91 23.95 9.45
C ARG A 733 17.84 22.53 9.96
N ILE A 734 18.61 22.21 11.01
CA ILE A 734 18.58 20.92 11.69
C ILE A 734 18.19 21.14 13.15
N LEU A 735 17.08 20.52 13.56
CA LEU A 735 16.62 20.51 14.94
C LEU A 735 17.31 19.38 15.70
N LEU A 736 17.94 19.66 16.83
CA LEU A 736 18.67 18.67 17.60
C LEU A 736 17.84 18.17 18.80
N ALA A 737 17.65 16.85 18.86
CA ALA A 737 17.14 16.13 20.02
C ALA A 737 18.31 15.46 20.73
N ARG A 738 18.60 15.85 21.97
CA ARG A 738 19.71 15.33 22.76
C ARG A 738 19.24 14.20 23.67
N LEU A 739 19.97 13.08 23.67
CA LEU A 739 19.75 11.94 24.56
C LEU A 739 20.90 11.85 25.58
N ASP A 740 20.58 11.66 26.84
CA ASP A 740 21.56 11.44 27.90
C ASP A 740 21.07 10.40 28.90
N ALA A 741 21.67 9.23 28.85
CA ALA A 741 21.32 8.14 29.77
C ALA A 741 21.87 8.28 31.16
N GLN A 742 22.80 9.23 31.41
CA GLN A 742 23.44 9.48 32.70
C GLN A 742 24.06 8.22 33.34
N ILE A 743 24.48 7.26 32.53
CA ILE A 743 25.14 6.03 32.94
C ILE A 743 26.34 5.76 32.03
N GLU A 744 27.39 5.11 32.58
CA GLU A 744 28.62 4.82 31.85
C GLU A 744 28.42 3.80 30.71
N THR A 745 27.45 2.90 30.84
CA THR A 745 27.19 1.80 29.88
C THR A 745 25.74 1.81 29.39
N PRO A 746 25.30 2.78 28.53
CA PRO A 746 23.93 2.94 28.10
C PRO A 746 23.37 1.71 27.35
N PHE A 747 24.22 0.96 26.68
CA PHE A 747 23.85 -0.24 25.90
C PHE A 747 23.43 -1.46 26.76
N LYS A 748 23.63 -1.40 28.09
CA LYS A 748 23.17 -2.45 29.01
C LYS A 748 21.78 -2.22 29.59
N ARG A 749 21.08 -1.15 29.14
CA ARG A 749 19.74 -0.86 29.61
C ARG A 749 18.76 -1.95 29.13
N GLU A 750 17.94 -2.41 30.03
CA GLU A 750 16.82 -3.29 29.71
C GLU A 750 15.56 -2.44 29.44
N PHE A 751 14.77 -2.90 28.49
CA PHE A 751 13.58 -2.17 28.05
C PHE A 751 12.35 -3.06 28.21
N GLU A 752 11.24 -2.47 28.59
CA GLU A 752 9.94 -3.14 28.75
C GLU A 752 9.41 -3.70 27.40
N PHE A 753 9.75 -3.04 26.30
CA PHE A 753 9.38 -3.45 24.93
C PHE A 753 10.41 -2.91 23.93
N ASP A 754 10.42 -3.48 22.72
CA ASP A 754 11.20 -2.95 21.61
C ASP A 754 10.46 -1.80 20.92
N PRO A 755 10.95 -0.55 20.98
CA PRO A 755 10.29 0.63 20.40
C PRO A 755 10.05 0.52 18.90
N LEU A 756 10.98 -0.07 18.14
CA LEU A 756 10.85 -0.20 16.69
C LEU A 756 9.72 -1.17 16.33
N THR A 757 9.66 -2.31 16.99
CA THR A 757 8.57 -3.29 16.82
C THR A 757 7.23 -2.68 17.20
N GLU A 758 7.17 -1.91 18.31
CA GLU A 758 5.95 -1.22 18.74
C GLU A 758 5.47 -0.20 17.68
N VAL A 759 6.38 0.59 17.10
CA VAL A 759 6.05 1.53 16.02
C VAL A 759 5.56 0.81 14.77
N CYS A 760 6.23 -0.27 14.35
CA CYS A 760 5.85 -1.01 13.15
C CYS A 760 4.47 -1.66 13.28
N ASN A 761 4.20 -2.30 14.42
CA ASN A 761 2.93 -2.99 14.68
C ASN A 761 1.74 -2.04 14.81
N ASN A 762 1.97 -0.82 15.32
CA ASN A 762 0.92 0.16 15.56
C ASN A 762 0.97 1.34 14.58
N ARG A 763 1.71 1.23 13.47
CA ARG A 763 1.99 2.35 12.57
C ARG A 763 0.75 3.13 12.15
N GLN A 764 -0.32 2.45 11.72
CA GLN A 764 -1.55 3.12 11.29
C GLN A 764 -2.15 3.96 12.41
N ALA A 765 -2.29 3.40 13.59
CA ALA A 765 -2.85 4.11 14.75
C ALA A 765 -1.98 5.32 15.13
N LEU A 766 -0.65 5.22 15.01
CA LEU A 766 0.28 6.30 15.28
C LEU A 766 0.20 7.41 14.22
N VAL A 767 0.09 7.04 12.94
CA VAL A 767 -0.11 8.02 11.85
C VAL A 767 -1.44 8.75 12.04
N VAL A 768 -2.53 8.04 12.28
CA VAL A 768 -3.83 8.66 12.55
C VAL A 768 -3.76 9.56 13.78
N ALA A 769 -3.05 9.16 14.84
CA ALA A 769 -2.84 10.00 16.01
C ALA A 769 -2.09 11.30 15.67
N ALA A 770 -1.01 11.22 14.89
CA ALA A 770 -0.28 12.40 14.42
C ALA A 770 -1.18 13.37 13.63
N LEU A 771 -1.97 12.83 12.69
CA LEU A 771 -2.89 13.63 11.88
C LEU A 771 -4.05 14.18 12.71
N THR A 772 -4.53 13.45 13.73
CA THR A 772 -5.56 13.90 14.67
C THR A 772 -5.13 15.16 15.42
N ILE A 773 -3.89 15.23 15.87
CA ILE A 773 -3.32 16.42 16.54
C ILE A 773 -3.41 17.64 15.61
N VAL A 774 -2.93 17.49 14.37
CA VAL A 774 -2.92 18.60 13.40
C VAL A 774 -4.35 19.01 13.01
N ARG A 775 -5.24 18.05 12.82
CA ARG A 775 -6.65 18.31 12.53
C ARG A 775 -7.39 19.02 13.66
N ALA A 776 -7.11 18.64 14.91
CA ALA A 776 -7.67 19.34 16.08
C ALA A 776 -7.22 20.80 16.14
N TYR A 777 -5.93 21.07 15.89
CA TYR A 777 -5.41 22.43 15.79
C TYR A 777 -6.09 23.23 14.68
N ILE A 778 -6.31 22.61 13.51
CA ILE A 778 -7.01 23.25 12.39
C ILE A 778 -8.48 23.52 12.76
N ALA A 779 -9.16 22.54 13.38
CA ALA A 779 -10.54 22.69 13.86
C ALA A 779 -10.69 23.78 14.93
N ALA A 780 -9.65 24.01 15.73
CA ALA A 780 -9.58 25.11 16.70
C ALA A 780 -9.33 26.50 16.06
N GLY A 781 -9.26 26.60 14.72
CA GLY A 781 -9.09 27.86 14.00
C GLY A 781 -7.62 28.29 13.79
N ARG A 782 -6.66 27.36 13.93
CA ARG A 782 -5.21 27.60 13.74
C ARG A 782 -4.67 28.76 14.63
N PRO A 783 -4.82 28.71 15.94
CA PRO A 783 -4.34 29.77 16.82
C PRO A 783 -2.81 29.90 16.75
N LYS A 784 -2.30 31.12 16.59
CA LYS A 784 -0.85 31.37 16.59
C LYS A 784 -0.35 31.42 18.04
N VAL A 785 0.31 30.35 18.46
CA VAL A 785 0.83 30.18 19.82
C VAL A 785 2.35 30.40 19.87
N ALA A 786 3.09 29.74 18.98
CA ALA A 786 4.53 29.92 18.92
C ALA A 786 4.90 31.28 18.30
N LYS A 787 5.81 31.97 18.95
CA LYS A 787 6.32 33.27 18.50
C LYS A 787 7.38 33.10 17.40
N GLY A 788 7.44 34.09 16.50
CA GLY A 788 8.35 34.06 15.36
C GLY A 788 7.98 33.02 14.33
N ARG A 789 8.60 33.07 13.17
CA ARG A 789 8.42 32.14 12.06
C ARG A 789 9.76 31.58 11.62
N ILE A 790 9.85 30.28 11.37
CA ILE A 790 11.08 29.66 10.89
C ILE A 790 11.14 29.86 9.37
N ALA A 791 12.02 30.74 8.92
CA ALA A 791 12.19 31.05 7.51
C ALA A 791 12.58 29.81 6.70
N SER A 792 12.04 29.66 5.50
CA SER A 792 12.19 28.55 4.57
C SER A 792 11.39 27.29 4.94
N PHE A 793 10.71 27.26 6.07
CA PHE A 793 9.90 26.12 6.54
C PHE A 793 8.49 26.55 6.97
N GLU A 794 7.90 27.47 6.25
CA GLU A 794 6.65 28.12 6.66
C GLU A 794 5.49 27.13 6.80
N LEU A 795 5.34 26.17 5.89
CA LEU A 795 4.29 25.17 5.96
C LEU A 795 4.56 24.14 7.07
N TRP A 796 5.81 23.80 7.32
CA TRP A 796 6.20 22.97 8.46
C TRP A 796 5.89 23.70 9.79
N ASP A 797 6.19 24.99 9.87
CA ASP A 797 5.82 25.81 11.03
C ASP A 797 4.30 25.75 11.28
N ASP A 798 3.50 25.96 10.23
CA ASP A 798 2.04 26.01 10.32
C ASP A 798 1.40 24.63 10.64
N LEU A 799 1.95 23.51 10.14
CA LEU A 799 1.35 22.17 10.28
C LEU A 799 2.04 21.25 11.27
N VAL A 800 3.23 21.60 11.76
CA VAL A 800 3.98 20.78 12.74
C VAL A 800 4.25 21.54 14.02
N ARG A 801 4.94 22.69 13.94
CA ARG A 801 5.36 23.43 15.13
C ARG A 801 4.17 24.08 15.85
N GLN A 802 3.34 24.85 15.15
CA GLN A 802 2.18 25.52 15.75
C GLN A 802 1.20 24.54 16.40
N PRO A 803 0.83 23.41 15.75
CA PRO A 803 -0.01 22.39 16.39
C PRO A 803 0.59 21.83 17.68
N LEU A 804 1.92 21.59 17.72
CA LEU A 804 2.58 21.09 18.94
C LEU A 804 2.57 22.14 20.07
N CYS A 805 2.92 23.39 19.74
CA CYS A 805 2.89 24.45 20.75
C CYS A 805 1.48 24.70 21.30
N TRP A 806 0.46 24.66 20.43
CA TRP A 806 -0.93 24.71 20.82
C TRP A 806 -1.34 23.53 21.71
N LEU A 807 -0.95 22.31 21.31
CA LEU A 807 -1.26 21.11 22.08
C LEU A 807 -0.60 21.11 23.46
N ARG A 808 0.63 21.64 23.56
CA ARG A 808 1.33 21.83 24.84
C ARG A 808 0.52 22.69 25.79
N GLU A 809 0.00 23.85 25.37
CA GLU A 809 -0.86 24.67 26.19
C GLU A 809 -2.09 23.92 26.68
N ARG A 810 -2.76 23.19 25.77
CA ARG A 810 -3.94 22.36 26.10
C ARG A 810 -3.58 21.23 27.08
N ALA A 811 -2.39 20.61 26.93
CA ALA A 811 -1.92 19.59 27.87
C ALA A 811 -1.72 20.14 29.29
N ILE A 812 -1.12 21.31 29.39
CA ILE A 812 -0.92 22.01 30.70
C ILE A 812 -2.28 22.35 31.32
N GLU A 813 -3.20 22.93 30.54
CA GLU A 813 -4.55 23.29 31.00
C GLU A 813 -5.41 22.09 31.43
N SER A 814 -5.21 20.92 30.78
CA SER A 814 -5.96 19.73 31.09
C SER A 814 -5.69 19.14 32.48
N GLY A 815 -4.54 19.48 33.09
CA GLY A 815 -4.09 18.89 34.33
C GLY A 815 -3.86 17.39 34.31
N ARG A 816 -3.76 16.76 33.12
CA ARG A 816 -3.45 15.33 32.97
C ARG A 816 -2.06 15.02 33.53
N SER A 817 -1.91 13.80 34.03
CA SER A 817 -0.65 13.33 34.63
C SER A 817 0.49 13.34 33.60
N LEU A 818 1.68 13.79 34.04
CA LEU A 818 2.92 13.69 33.24
C LEU A 818 3.35 12.23 32.95
N VAL A 819 2.75 11.25 33.62
CA VAL A 819 2.96 9.82 33.30
C VAL A 819 2.35 9.47 31.96
N ASP A 820 1.21 10.08 31.62
CA ASP A 820 0.47 9.80 30.42
C ASP A 820 0.83 10.73 29.25
N LEU A 821 1.24 11.97 29.56
CA LEU A 821 1.60 12.97 28.56
C LEU A 821 3.03 13.47 28.80
N PRO A 822 3.84 13.65 27.74
CA PRO A 822 5.20 14.15 27.86
C PRO A 822 5.21 15.64 28.22
N ALA A 823 6.18 16.06 29.02
CA ALA A 823 6.59 17.45 29.09
C ALA A 823 7.47 17.78 27.90
N PHE A 824 7.16 18.85 27.16
CA PHE A 824 7.93 19.33 26.03
C PHE A 824 7.78 20.83 25.84
N VAL A 825 8.74 21.44 25.13
CA VAL A 825 8.72 22.86 24.77
C VAL A 825 8.76 23.04 23.26
N ASP A 826 8.79 24.28 22.79
CA ASP A 826 8.85 24.59 21.37
C ASP A 826 10.08 23.92 20.72
N PRO A 827 9.91 23.09 19.67
CA PRO A 827 11.05 22.49 18.98
C PRO A 827 12.04 23.50 18.39
N ALA A 828 11.62 24.75 18.16
CA ALA A 828 12.48 25.82 17.68
C ALA A 828 13.53 26.27 18.72
N ASP A 829 13.32 26.04 20.00
CA ASP A 829 14.30 26.35 21.08
C ASP A 829 15.62 25.57 20.85
N SER A 830 15.57 24.46 20.11
CA SER A 830 16.75 23.73 19.64
C SER A 830 17.66 24.57 18.73
N ILE A 831 17.10 25.48 17.93
CA ILE A 831 17.86 26.39 17.04
C ILE A 831 18.64 27.41 17.87
N ASP A 832 17.99 28.00 18.87
CA ASP A 832 18.60 28.98 19.72
C ASP A 832 19.75 28.37 20.54
N ARG A 833 19.54 27.13 21.02
CA ARG A 833 20.59 26.37 21.69
C ARG A 833 21.77 26.08 20.78
N ALA A 834 21.51 25.52 19.59
CA ALA A 834 22.55 25.22 18.59
C ALA A 834 23.32 26.48 18.18
N SER A 835 22.66 27.64 18.11
CA SER A 835 23.29 28.92 17.81
C SER A 835 24.19 29.39 18.94
N SER A 836 23.80 29.19 20.20
CA SER A 836 24.59 29.58 21.39
C SER A 836 25.79 28.66 21.63
N GLU A 837 25.66 27.36 21.29
CA GLU A 837 26.69 26.32 21.42
C GLU A 837 27.66 26.31 20.21
N ASN A 838 27.41 27.09 19.16
CA ASN A 838 28.27 27.11 17.96
C ASN A 838 29.65 27.71 18.31
N PRO A 839 30.75 26.98 18.11
CA PRO A 839 32.10 27.45 18.41
C PRO A 839 32.45 28.78 17.74
N GLU A 840 31.99 29.00 16.49
CA GLU A 840 32.23 30.24 15.75
C GLU A 840 31.47 31.43 16.37
N THR A 841 30.24 31.21 16.86
CA THR A 841 29.47 32.22 17.60
C THR A 841 30.13 32.55 18.94
N SER A 842 30.64 31.55 19.65
CA SER A 842 31.36 31.73 20.90
C SER A 842 32.66 32.54 20.72
N LYS A 843 33.44 32.22 19.67
CA LYS A 843 34.64 32.98 19.27
C LYS A 843 34.29 34.42 18.90
N LEU A 844 33.20 34.62 18.14
CA LEU A 844 32.73 35.96 17.79
C LEU A 844 32.34 36.76 19.05
N ALA A 845 31.57 36.15 19.95
CA ALA A 845 31.17 36.77 21.19
C ALA A 845 32.38 37.16 22.07
N ALA A 846 33.35 36.25 22.23
CA ALA A 846 34.59 36.50 22.98
C ALA A 846 35.37 37.66 22.33
N LEU A 847 35.55 37.64 21.01
CA LEU A 847 36.24 38.71 20.30
C LEU A 847 35.54 40.05 20.41
N LEU A 848 34.21 40.12 20.17
CA LEU A 848 33.46 41.37 20.22
C LEU A 848 33.51 41.99 21.62
N ASN A 849 33.38 41.20 22.69
CA ASN A 849 33.49 41.63 24.06
C ASN A 849 34.91 42.12 24.41
N ALA A 850 35.92 41.36 24.02
CA ALA A 850 37.33 41.74 24.20
C ALA A 850 37.66 43.01 23.39
N TRP A 851 37.17 43.11 22.15
CA TRP A 851 37.42 44.28 21.27
C TRP A 851 36.79 45.55 21.83
N ILE A 852 35.52 45.52 22.22
CA ILE A 852 34.84 46.72 22.76
C ILE A 852 35.41 47.13 24.09
N THR A 853 35.86 46.18 24.91
CA THR A 853 36.51 46.47 26.17
C THR A 853 37.89 47.14 25.99
N THR A 854 38.62 46.66 24.96
CA THR A 854 40.00 47.18 24.70
C THR A 854 40.02 48.46 23.86
N PHE A 855 39.19 48.57 22.84
CA PHE A 855 39.25 49.66 21.86
C PHE A 855 38.04 50.60 21.90
N GLY A 856 36.97 50.19 22.64
CA GLY A 856 35.70 50.92 22.61
C GLY A 856 35.15 50.96 21.16
N THR A 857 34.77 52.15 20.70
CA THR A 857 34.32 52.39 19.31
C THR A 857 35.43 52.87 18.37
N THR A 858 36.69 52.82 18.81
CA THR A 858 37.85 53.32 18.01
C THR A 858 38.14 52.39 16.84
N PRO A 859 38.18 52.92 15.59
CA PRO A 859 38.49 52.11 14.40
C PRO A 859 39.92 51.53 14.47
N THR A 860 40.05 50.21 14.52
CA THR A 860 41.31 49.51 14.74
C THR A 860 41.60 48.53 13.62
N SER A 861 42.83 48.47 13.11
CA SER A 861 43.20 47.48 12.08
C SER A 861 43.58 46.15 12.72
N PRO A 862 43.51 45.01 11.97
CA PRO A 862 43.93 43.70 12.50
C PRO A 862 45.34 43.68 13.03
N ALA A 863 46.27 44.40 12.41
CA ALA A 863 47.65 44.52 12.85
C ALA A 863 47.77 45.28 14.21
N GLN A 864 47.04 46.38 14.35
CA GLN A 864 47.00 47.14 15.63
C GLN A 864 46.35 46.33 16.74
N ALA A 865 45.31 45.53 16.45
CA ALA A 865 44.66 44.67 17.40
C ALA A 865 45.64 43.59 17.93
N ILE A 866 46.40 42.97 17.04
CA ILE A 866 47.42 41.99 17.38
C ILE A 866 48.55 42.64 18.20
N THR A 867 49.07 43.80 17.77
CA THR A 867 50.10 44.50 18.54
C THR A 867 49.63 44.82 19.94
N LYS A 868 48.41 45.35 20.09
CA LYS A 868 47.82 45.66 21.41
C LYS A 868 47.65 44.45 22.30
N ALA A 869 47.19 43.30 21.73
CA ALA A 869 47.05 42.02 22.42
C ALA A 869 48.40 41.48 22.93
N ILE A 870 49.49 41.64 22.13
CA ILE A 870 50.84 41.19 22.52
C ILE A 870 51.45 42.14 23.63
N GLU A 871 51.24 43.47 23.53
CA GLU A 871 51.64 44.38 24.55
C GLU A 871 51.04 44.11 25.91
N ALA A 872 49.77 43.63 25.92
CA ALA A 872 49.02 43.31 27.12
C ALA A 872 49.33 41.89 27.69
N PHE A 873 50.19 41.11 27.06
CA PHE A 873 50.46 39.69 27.36
C PHE A 873 50.99 39.42 28.76
N GLY A 874 51.43 40.44 29.50
CA GLY A 874 51.87 40.29 30.90
C GLY A 874 50.73 40.26 31.95
N ALA A 875 49.48 40.49 31.57
CA ALA A 875 48.33 40.54 32.44
C ALA A 875 47.13 39.84 31.78
N GLN A 876 47.07 38.52 31.77
CA GLN A 876 45.97 37.73 31.26
C GLN A 876 45.04 38.52 30.28
N SER A 877 45.46 38.72 29.06
CA SER A 877 44.77 39.56 28.07
C SER A 877 43.62 38.79 27.42
N VAL A 878 42.40 39.04 27.82
CA VAL A 878 41.17 38.48 27.20
C VAL A 878 41.16 38.69 25.68
N LEU A 879 41.78 39.78 25.20
CA LEU A 879 41.90 40.05 23.76
C LEU A 879 42.90 39.11 23.11
N PHE A 880 44.02 38.79 23.78
CA PHE A 880 45.00 37.86 23.24
C PHE A 880 44.39 36.48 23.09
N ASP A 881 43.71 35.96 24.10
CA ASP A 881 43.08 34.65 24.11
C ASP A 881 42.03 34.56 22.99
N ALA A 882 41.17 35.59 22.83
CA ALA A 882 40.18 35.63 21.76
C ALA A 882 40.80 35.70 20.36
N LEU A 883 41.91 36.38 20.19
CA LEU A 883 42.66 36.47 18.93
C LEU A 883 43.45 35.20 18.65
N ASP A 884 44.00 34.54 19.65
CA ASP A 884 44.75 33.27 19.51
C ASP A 884 43.83 32.14 19.04
N GLU A 885 42.63 32.07 19.61
CA GLU A 885 41.62 31.08 19.22
C GLU A 885 41.19 31.24 17.72
N ILE A 886 41.25 32.45 17.18
CA ILE A 886 40.83 32.76 15.81
C ILE A 886 41.99 32.73 14.80
N ALA A 887 43.13 33.29 15.22
CA ALA A 887 44.25 33.57 14.31
C ALA A 887 45.61 33.08 14.82
N GLY A 888 45.61 32.26 15.92
CA GLY A 888 46.83 31.67 16.48
C GLY A 888 47.37 30.61 15.51
N GLN A 889 48.66 30.66 15.21
CA GLN A 889 49.38 29.70 14.40
C GLN A 889 50.84 29.56 14.89
N ASN A 890 51.20 28.37 15.39
CA ASN A 890 52.55 28.08 15.91
C ASN A 890 52.99 29.09 16.99
N GLY A 891 52.08 29.47 17.89
CA GLY A 891 52.35 30.42 18.99
C GLY A 891 52.48 31.89 18.59
N LYS A 892 52.05 32.24 17.34
CA LYS A 892 52.04 33.63 16.86
C LYS A 892 50.69 33.98 16.25
N LEU A 893 50.21 35.19 16.45
CA LEU A 893 48.99 35.69 15.85
C LEU A 893 49.19 36.11 14.40
N ASN A 894 48.32 35.60 13.44
CA ASN A 894 48.43 35.86 12.01
C ASN A 894 47.46 36.95 11.55
N VAL A 895 47.99 38.10 11.12
CA VAL A 895 47.23 39.28 10.66
C VAL A 895 46.29 38.93 9.48
N ARG A 896 46.75 38.10 8.55
CA ARG A 896 45.97 37.75 7.37
C ARG A 896 44.79 36.84 7.73
N ILE A 897 45.00 35.88 8.61
CA ILE A 897 43.91 34.99 9.09
C ILE A 897 42.87 35.85 9.83
N LEU A 898 43.30 36.71 10.75
CA LEU A 898 42.39 37.60 11.46
C LEU A 898 41.63 38.51 10.51
N GLY A 899 42.31 39.13 9.54
CA GLY A 899 41.64 40.01 8.56
C GLY A 899 40.54 39.34 7.79
N ARG A 900 40.80 38.10 7.31
CA ARG A 900 39.79 37.30 6.57
C ARG A 900 38.63 36.90 7.46
N TRP A 901 38.92 36.54 8.70
CA TRP A 901 37.91 36.15 9.66
C TRP A 901 36.99 37.35 10.02
N LEU A 902 37.53 38.51 10.27
CA LEU A 902 36.76 39.75 10.48
C LEU A 902 35.89 40.13 9.30
N GLU A 903 36.39 39.96 8.06
CA GLU A 903 35.61 40.18 6.84
C GLU A 903 34.43 39.22 6.72
N ARG A 904 34.59 37.95 7.09
CA ARG A 904 33.55 36.94 7.03
C ARG A 904 32.43 37.23 8.06
N HIS A 905 32.77 37.77 9.21
CA HIS A 905 31.85 38.02 10.31
C HIS A 905 31.37 39.48 10.39
N ALA A 906 31.74 40.29 9.39
CA ALA A 906 31.34 41.70 9.34
C ALA A 906 29.80 41.83 9.27
N GLY A 907 29.25 42.69 10.12
CA GLY A 907 27.81 42.95 10.17
C GLY A 907 27.00 41.96 11.02
N GLN A 908 27.59 40.85 11.48
CA GLN A 908 26.90 39.89 12.35
C GLN A 908 26.65 40.50 13.74
N LEU A 909 25.43 40.28 14.27
CA LEU A 909 25.04 40.70 15.61
C LEU A 909 25.26 39.52 16.59
N CYS A 910 26.05 39.73 17.62
CA CYS A 910 26.27 38.73 18.65
C CYS A 910 26.32 39.43 20.03
N THR A 911 25.58 38.92 21.01
CA THR A 911 25.50 39.49 22.37
C THR A 911 25.20 41.00 22.41
N GLY A 912 24.37 41.53 21.49
CA GLY A 912 24.05 42.96 21.37
C GLY A 912 25.19 43.81 20.79
N LEU A 913 26.27 43.17 20.32
CA LEU A 913 27.43 43.80 19.69
C LEU A 913 27.50 43.42 18.20
N ARG A 914 28.01 44.34 17.37
CA ARG A 914 28.17 44.14 15.96
C ARG A 914 29.55 44.65 15.49
N LEU A 915 30.27 43.81 14.74
CA LEU A 915 31.51 44.22 14.07
C LEU A 915 31.19 44.98 12.78
N VAL A 916 31.70 46.18 12.64
CA VAL A 916 31.44 47.04 11.50
C VAL A 916 32.76 47.52 10.86
N LEU A 917 32.84 47.51 9.53
CA LEU A 917 33.93 48.16 8.83
C LEU A 917 33.77 49.67 8.93
N ALA A 918 34.65 50.36 9.65
CA ALA A 918 34.56 51.82 9.93
C ALA A 918 35.02 52.63 8.74
N ASN A 919 36.24 52.37 8.27
CA ASN A 919 36.79 53.05 7.09
C ASN A 919 38.01 52.30 6.51
N LYS A 920 38.48 52.75 5.36
CA LYS A 920 39.75 52.33 4.79
C LYS A 920 40.71 53.53 4.79
N THR A 921 41.82 53.42 5.47
CA THR A 921 42.86 54.45 5.51
C THR A 921 44.14 53.82 4.93
N ASN A 922 44.72 54.41 3.89
CA ASN A 922 45.92 53.94 3.19
C ASN A 922 45.80 52.46 2.75
N GLY A 923 44.62 52.06 2.26
CA GLY A 923 44.37 50.70 1.81
C GLY A 923 44.12 49.66 2.94
N LEU A 924 44.30 50.05 4.21
CA LEU A 924 44.07 49.19 5.37
C LEU A 924 42.64 49.30 5.85
N LYS A 925 41.97 48.15 6.02
CA LYS A 925 40.64 48.05 6.60
C LYS A 925 40.72 48.22 8.12
N ARG A 926 39.87 49.09 8.70
CA ARG A 926 39.72 49.30 10.13
C ARG A 926 38.32 48.90 10.60
N TRP A 927 38.26 48.21 11.71
CA TRP A 927 37.07 47.65 12.27
C TRP A 927 36.72 48.32 13.58
N THR A 928 35.44 48.46 13.83
CA THR A 928 34.89 48.91 15.12
C THR A 928 33.77 48.01 15.58
N VAL A 929 33.57 47.89 16.88
CA VAL A 929 32.45 47.21 17.48
C VAL A 929 31.45 48.22 17.98
N VAL A 930 30.21 48.10 17.58
CA VAL A 930 29.13 49.00 18.02
C VAL A 930 28.08 48.20 18.77
N ARG A 931 27.54 48.83 19.84
CA ARG A 931 26.37 48.27 20.53
C ARG A 931 25.12 48.55 19.70
N THR A 932 24.35 47.55 19.42
CA THR A 932 23.03 47.72 18.82
C THR A 932 22.07 47.90 19.98
N VAL A 933 21.48 49.07 20.11
CA VAL A 933 20.35 49.28 21.01
C VAL A 933 19.22 48.40 20.44
N GLU A 934 18.74 47.47 21.20
CA GLU A 934 17.47 46.81 20.90
C GLU A 934 16.44 47.93 20.75
N ARG A 935 15.94 48.12 19.53
CA ARG A 935 14.72 48.86 19.32
C ARG A 935 13.66 48.02 19.99
N ALA A 936 13.31 48.36 21.23
CA ALA A 936 12.16 47.80 21.91
C ALA A 936 11.04 47.76 20.85
N ALA A 937 10.53 46.59 20.56
CA ALA A 937 9.37 46.45 19.71
C ALA A 937 8.28 47.30 20.35
N ALA A 938 7.98 48.43 19.72
CA ALA A 938 6.82 49.21 20.07
C ALA A 938 5.61 48.31 19.85
N GLU A 939 5.11 47.78 20.92
CA GLU A 939 3.76 47.28 21.01
C GLU A 939 2.82 48.44 20.68
N ASN A 940 1.94 48.15 19.71
CA ASN A 940 0.73 48.93 19.48
C ASN A 940 0.88 50.39 19.00
N ALA A 941 0.98 50.56 17.67
CA ALA A 941 0.33 51.70 17.05
C ALA A 941 -0.11 51.26 15.64
N ASP A 942 -1.39 51.20 15.54
CA ASP A 942 -2.19 51.39 14.31
C ASP A 942 -1.53 52.49 13.47
N THR A 943 -0.96 52.14 12.34
CA THR A 943 -0.47 53.12 11.38
C THR A 943 -0.71 52.62 9.99
N THR A 944 -1.78 53.14 9.45
CA THR A 944 -2.06 53.35 8.04
C THR A 944 -0.79 53.65 7.28
N VAL A 945 -0.35 52.79 6.42
CA VAL A 945 0.78 52.99 5.50
C VAL A 945 0.32 53.95 4.44
N ALA A 946 0.74 55.21 4.54
CA ALA A 946 0.69 56.18 3.48
C ALA A 946 1.65 55.76 2.35
N ARG A 947 1.11 55.35 1.23
CA ARG A 947 1.83 55.22 -0.04
C ARG A 947 2.24 56.63 -0.51
N VAL A 948 3.51 56.89 -0.60
CA VAL A 948 4.03 58.02 -1.35
C VAL A 948 4.02 57.63 -2.81
N ALA A 949 3.12 58.24 -3.57
CA ALA A 949 3.14 58.24 -5.03
C ALA A 949 3.65 59.60 -5.47
N PRO A 950 4.45 59.70 -6.54
CA PRO A 950 4.90 61.00 -7.10
C PRO A 950 3.70 61.65 -7.83
N SER A 951 3.50 62.92 -7.46
CA SER A 951 2.57 63.86 -8.05
C SER A 951 2.78 64.08 -9.55
N CYS A 952 1.73 63.99 -10.35
CA CYS A 952 1.53 64.77 -11.56
C CYS A 952 0.12 65.29 -11.58
N GLU A 953 -0.05 66.58 -11.48
CA GLU A 953 -1.29 67.32 -11.59
C GLU A 953 -1.89 67.24 -13.00
N ILE A 954 -3.18 67.01 -13.14
CA ILE A 954 -4.05 67.69 -14.12
C ILE A 954 -5.43 67.79 -13.52
N ARG A 955 -5.98 68.99 -13.64
CA ARG A 955 -7.26 69.51 -13.10
C ARG A 955 -8.48 68.92 -13.78
N GLY A 956 -9.50 68.77 -13.02
CA GLY A 956 -10.83 69.37 -13.23
C GLY A 956 -11.97 68.54 -13.74
N VAL A 957 -13.03 68.67 -12.99
CA VAL A 957 -14.47 68.76 -13.31
C VAL A 957 -15.35 67.65 -12.90
N ASP A 958 -15.98 67.90 -11.77
CA ASP A 958 -17.41 67.94 -11.39
C ASP A 958 -18.41 66.80 -11.75
N GLU A 959 -19.00 66.35 -10.63
CA GLU A 959 -20.41 66.11 -10.36
C GLU A 959 -21.24 64.93 -10.86
N ARG A 960 -21.72 64.23 -9.86
CA ARG A 960 -23.10 63.72 -9.60
C ARG A 960 -23.56 62.36 -10.10
N ALA A 961 -24.10 61.75 -9.15
CA ALA A 961 -25.26 60.86 -9.07
C ALA A 961 -24.99 59.35 -8.82
N GLY A 962 -25.52 58.93 -7.69
CA GLY A 962 -25.57 57.58 -7.18
C GLY A 962 -26.65 56.68 -7.82
N PRO A 963 -27.17 55.69 -7.11
CA PRO A 963 -26.75 54.32 -7.29
C PRO A 963 -27.87 53.49 -7.93
N VAL A 964 -27.54 52.34 -8.53
CA VAL A 964 -28.44 51.20 -8.66
C VAL A 964 -27.65 49.89 -8.87
N ALA A 965 -28.21 48.85 -8.33
CA ALA A 965 -27.76 47.51 -8.13
C ALA A 965 -27.66 46.61 -9.36
N VAL A 966 -26.97 45.50 -9.15
CA VAL A 966 -27.24 44.12 -9.57
C VAL A 966 -26.68 43.61 -10.91
N ALA A 967 -26.03 42.47 -10.76
CA ALA A 967 -25.95 41.27 -11.60
C ALA A 967 -24.74 41.07 -12.52
N ASP A 968 -24.07 39.96 -12.20
CA ASP A 968 -23.49 38.89 -13.04
C ASP A 968 -23.08 39.17 -14.50
N ALA A 969 -21.88 38.76 -14.79
CA ALA A 969 -21.50 37.72 -15.76
C ALA A 969 -20.13 37.95 -16.40
N ASP A 970 -19.36 36.91 -16.36
CA ASP A 970 -18.44 36.31 -17.33
C ASP A 970 -17.46 37.16 -18.16
N ALA A 971 -16.22 36.70 -17.99
CA ALA A 971 -15.27 36.23 -19.00
C ALA A 971 -14.61 37.24 -19.97
N ASP A 972 -13.34 36.99 -20.05
CA ASP A 972 -12.45 36.98 -21.21
C ASP A 972 -11.53 38.17 -21.52
N ALA A 973 -10.28 37.71 -21.73
CA ALA A 973 -9.27 38.14 -22.66
C ALA A 973 -8.43 39.33 -22.29
N VAL A 974 -7.19 39.04 -21.92
CA VAL A 974 -6.06 39.94 -22.16
C VAL A 974 -5.20 39.40 -23.30
N ALA A 975 -5.30 40.03 -24.45
CA ALA A 975 -4.34 39.91 -25.56
C ALA A 975 -3.13 40.78 -25.29
N VAL A 976 -1.93 40.20 -25.40
CA VAL A 976 -0.68 41.00 -25.52
C VAL A 976 -0.27 41.01 -26.98
N ALA A 977 -0.25 42.22 -27.55
CA ALA A 977 0.30 42.51 -28.86
C ALA A 977 1.83 42.59 -28.80
N VAL A 978 2.51 41.98 -29.75
CA VAL A 978 3.84 42.38 -30.21
C VAL A 978 3.77 42.54 -31.72
N ALA A 979 3.99 43.78 -32.14
CA ALA A 979 4.30 44.18 -33.49
C ALA A 979 5.76 43.77 -33.83
N ASP A 980 6.28 43.69 -35.01
CA ASP A 980 5.94 43.95 -36.38
C ASP A 980 7.20 43.65 -37.23
N ALA A 981 7.06 43.20 -38.42
CA ALA A 981 7.89 43.40 -39.63
C ALA A 981 7.77 42.14 -40.53
N GLY A 982 7.19 42.09 -41.65
CA GLY A 982 7.04 42.91 -42.77
C GLY A 982 7.43 42.13 -44.02
N VAL A 983 6.67 42.33 -45.16
CA VAL A 983 6.93 41.86 -46.54
C VAL A 983 6.32 40.46 -46.84
N GLY A 984 5.31 40.16 -47.66
CA GLY A 984 4.74 40.87 -48.78
C GLY A 984 4.51 39.88 -49.94
N VAL A 985 3.37 39.99 -50.64
CA VAL A 985 3.04 39.36 -51.96
C VAL A 985 2.49 37.93 -51.83
N GLY A 986 1.30 37.54 -52.28
CA GLY A 986 0.29 38.10 -53.08
C GLY A 986 -0.48 36.99 -53.84
N VAL A 987 -1.80 37.12 -54.00
CA VAL A 987 -2.66 36.44 -55.01
C VAL A 987 -2.94 34.97 -54.77
N GLY A 988 -4.14 34.43 -54.71
CA GLY A 988 -5.45 34.81 -55.09
C GLY A 988 -6.35 33.56 -55.21
N VAL A 989 -7.62 33.72 -54.87
CA VAL A 989 -8.82 33.15 -55.46
C VAL A 989 -9.09 31.63 -55.36
N GLY A 990 -10.23 31.31 -54.79
CA GLY A 990 -11.08 30.27 -55.35
C GLY A 990 -11.76 29.29 -54.39
N VAL A 991 -12.95 29.65 -53.93
CA VAL A 991 -14.18 28.88 -53.84
C VAL A 991 -14.13 27.32 -53.95
N GLY A 992 -14.78 26.66 -52.99
CA GLY A 992 -15.18 25.29 -53.20
C GLY A 992 -15.62 24.56 -51.96
N VAL A 993 -16.93 24.62 -51.71
CA VAL A 993 -17.64 23.73 -50.73
C VAL A 993 -17.63 22.32 -51.27
N SER A 994 -17.28 21.32 -50.53
CA SER A 994 -17.93 20.02 -50.60
C SER A 994 -17.60 19.17 -49.35
N GLN A 995 -18.65 18.67 -48.78
CA GLN A 995 -18.72 17.57 -47.85
C GLN A 995 -17.84 16.39 -48.27
N LEU A 996 -17.22 15.73 -47.31
CA LEU A 996 -16.99 14.30 -47.38
C LEU A 996 -16.98 13.71 -45.98
N ASP A 997 -17.85 12.75 -45.89
CA ASP A 997 -18.13 11.83 -44.78
C ASP A 997 -16.95 10.89 -44.47
N ASP A 998 -17.02 10.35 -43.28
CA ASP A 998 -16.59 9.01 -42.87
C ASP A 998 -15.12 8.61 -43.02
N VAL A 999 -14.44 8.61 -41.89
CA VAL A 999 -13.34 7.66 -41.64
C VAL A 999 -13.70 6.81 -40.44
N GLU A 1000 -14.02 5.57 -40.73
CA GLU A 1000 -14.23 4.46 -39.77
C GLU A 1000 -12.99 4.22 -38.91
N PHE A 1001 -13.22 4.18 -37.62
CA PHE A 1001 -12.28 3.60 -36.68
C PHE A 1001 -12.58 2.10 -36.50
N PHE A 1002 -11.62 1.30 -36.78
CA PHE A 1002 -11.57 -0.11 -36.36
C PHE A 1002 -10.84 -0.25 -35.02
#